data_317aab24701b19d9a5867df398944245
#
_entry.id   317aab24701b19d9a5867df398944245
#
_cell.length_a   1.000
_cell.length_b   1.000
_cell.length_c   1.000
_cell.angle_alpha   90.00
_cell.angle_beta   90.00
_cell.angle_gamma   90.00
#
_symmetry.space_group_name_H-M   'P 1'
#
loop_
_entity.id
_entity.type
_entity.pdbx_description
1 polymer ?
#
loop_
_entity_poly.entity_id
_entity_poly.type
_entity_poly.pdbx_seq_one_letter_code
_entity_poly.pdbx_strand_id
1 'polypeptide(L)'
;MQAEQDPAVRLINLVVALRESKHGLTKQAVFAKIQGYAAGPAGDKMFDRDKTLLREMGLGLRTLPEAGFAGSERYTIDPDGYDMAPVDFTAEEGAILALAARAWRGGGLDETAQAALTKLRALGVEGGSGSVDLNLDPAGHVTGQLWQAIQTRQAVAFDYRTASTGQIKRRQVEPWRLMRRTTGWYLTGYDRSAGARRTFKLDRLAGPVTAQGPPGSFAAVRAGAIDDLPGQAGPDGLPASPSQARVFVSAEAARLLKLKGAAIRPLKQPAPHPGDAPGAGLVAEAVWQVDDLVAASRELAALAPAAKVESPTELAQMVEQLCRAAFNRHQGKPKEISRSIASPKPPRSRRVDSTSQRVGEMLALVNYLANRGQVSLDELGRHFDQSPEEIRSWLYLLWTCTGRPGLAGGDMVDFHFNEDETEVALQDAQLLDQPVRLTTTEAAVLMATLRGWLKARNLPQAEAAKSALAKLEAAFEAAGLGLDVEVPWAPPASDVLATARAAIVDGRALAIDYVDGQGRASHRQVDPLRLFADQNHWLLAAWDRTADDERYFRLDRIVKARQLKKASRSHDPGTGNQAGGFSGTGQYLADVVFDSPVRWRAEALERSGSDVELDAGALLVRLNVASEAWLSGLALALGGQVEVLTPSVLRQAVAERAGLGLDQ
;
A
#
# COMPACT_ATOMS: atom_id res chain seq x y z
N MET A 1 -42.96 -7.61 9.89
CA MET A 1 -41.54 -7.23 9.92
C MET A 1 -41.00 -7.49 8.52
N GLN A 2 -40.85 -6.48 7.67
CA GLN A 2 -40.16 -6.61 6.40
C GLN A 2 -38.69 -6.86 6.71
N ALA A 3 -38.16 -8.00 6.34
CA ALA A 3 -36.73 -8.25 6.37
C ALA A 3 -36.07 -7.16 5.52
N GLU A 4 -35.20 -6.39 6.12
CA GLU A 4 -34.36 -5.42 5.44
C GLU A 4 -33.57 -6.20 4.38
N GLN A 5 -33.84 -5.94 3.11
CA GLN A 5 -33.26 -6.72 2.02
C GLN A 5 -31.75 -6.46 1.98
N ASP A 6 -30.93 -7.51 1.93
CA ASP A 6 -29.47 -7.40 1.83
C ASP A 6 -29.09 -6.40 0.73
N PRO A 7 -28.27 -5.36 1.01
CA PRO A 7 -27.84 -4.39 0.02
C PRO A 7 -27.20 -5.00 -1.22
N ALA A 8 -26.57 -6.18 -1.11
CA ALA A 8 -26.00 -6.89 -2.25
C ALA A 8 -27.08 -7.41 -3.20
N VAL A 9 -28.15 -7.99 -2.65
CA VAL A 9 -29.31 -8.46 -3.44
C VAL A 9 -29.93 -7.29 -4.20
N ARG A 10 -30.14 -6.15 -3.55
CA ARG A 10 -30.68 -4.96 -4.19
C ARG A 10 -29.81 -4.48 -5.34
N LEU A 11 -28.48 -4.44 -5.16
CA LEU A 11 -27.54 -4.03 -6.21
C LEU A 11 -27.52 -5.00 -7.38
N ILE A 12 -27.52 -6.32 -7.14
CA ILE A 12 -27.57 -7.32 -8.20
C ILE A 12 -28.88 -7.19 -8.98
N ASN A 13 -30.02 -7.06 -8.30
CA ASN A 13 -31.31 -6.83 -8.95
C ASN A 13 -31.32 -5.55 -9.77
N LEU A 14 -30.64 -4.49 -9.30
CA LEU A 14 -30.47 -3.26 -10.05
C LEU A 14 -29.65 -3.49 -11.33
N VAL A 15 -28.54 -4.20 -11.25
CA VAL A 15 -27.69 -4.55 -12.41
C VAL A 15 -28.51 -5.28 -13.45
N VAL A 16 -29.24 -6.31 -13.05
CA VAL A 16 -30.05 -7.12 -13.97
C VAL A 16 -31.14 -6.26 -14.61
N ALA A 17 -31.92 -5.53 -13.83
CA ALA A 17 -33.01 -4.70 -14.35
C ALA A 17 -32.52 -3.63 -15.34
N LEU A 18 -31.34 -3.06 -15.10
CA LEU A 18 -30.75 -2.05 -15.99
C LEU A 18 -30.14 -2.67 -17.26
N ARG A 19 -29.62 -3.90 -17.20
CA ARG A 19 -29.14 -4.66 -18.37
C ARG A 19 -30.29 -5.16 -19.27
N GLU A 20 -31.40 -5.58 -18.68
CA GLU A 20 -32.58 -6.01 -19.44
C GLU A 20 -33.22 -4.87 -20.22
N SER A 21 -33.10 -3.63 -19.74
CA SER A 21 -33.80 -2.49 -20.31
C SER A 21 -33.00 -1.83 -21.43
N LYS A 22 -33.26 -2.22 -22.67
CA LYS A 22 -32.65 -1.61 -23.88
C LYS A 22 -32.83 -0.10 -23.98
N HIS A 23 -33.93 0.44 -23.43
CA HIS A 23 -34.29 1.87 -23.51
C HIS A 23 -34.05 2.62 -22.19
N GLY A 24 -33.45 1.97 -21.22
CA GLY A 24 -33.23 2.49 -19.87
C GLY A 24 -34.50 2.57 -19.02
N LEU A 25 -34.33 2.57 -17.71
CA LEU A 25 -35.38 2.70 -16.71
C LEU A 25 -35.36 4.07 -16.07
N THR A 26 -36.56 4.68 -15.89
CA THR A 26 -36.69 5.87 -15.05
C THR A 26 -36.51 5.50 -13.57
N LYS A 27 -36.16 6.45 -12.70
CA LYS A 27 -36.08 6.22 -11.26
C LYS A 27 -37.36 5.62 -10.69
N GLN A 28 -38.51 6.08 -11.13
CA GLN A 28 -39.81 5.55 -10.71
C GLN A 28 -39.98 4.08 -11.12
N ALA A 29 -39.59 3.73 -12.35
CA ALA A 29 -39.64 2.35 -12.82
C ALA A 29 -38.66 1.41 -12.03
N VAL A 30 -37.48 1.93 -11.66
CA VAL A 30 -36.55 1.21 -10.78
C VAL A 30 -37.17 0.93 -9.42
N PHE A 31 -37.75 1.95 -8.78
CA PHE A 31 -38.39 1.80 -7.46
C PHE A 31 -39.62 0.89 -7.48
N ALA A 32 -40.33 0.83 -8.60
CA ALA A 32 -41.45 -0.09 -8.78
C ALA A 32 -41.01 -1.55 -9.02
N LYS A 33 -39.84 -1.74 -9.66
CA LYS A 33 -39.34 -3.07 -10.02
C LYS A 33 -38.50 -3.72 -8.92
N ILE A 34 -37.74 -2.94 -8.17
CA ILE A 34 -36.73 -3.43 -7.24
C ILE A 34 -37.18 -3.15 -5.81
N GLN A 35 -37.33 -4.22 -5.04
CA GLN A 35 -37.61 -4.12 -3.61
C GLN A 35 -36.39 -3.56 -2.86
N GLY A 36 -36.63 -2.80 -1.80
CA GLY A 36 -35.57 -2.28 -0.92
C GLY A 36 -35.29 -0.79 -1.08
N TYR A 37 -35.88 -0.10 -2.06
CA TYR A 37 -35.86 1.36 -2.11
C TYR A 37 -37.03 1.94 -1.29
N ALA A 38 -36.68 2.76 -0.29
CA ALA A 38 -37.69 3.46 0.50
C ALA A 38 -38.40 4.54 -0.36
N ALA A 39 -39.64 4.86 -0.05
CA ALA A 39 -40.32 5.98 -0.69
C ALA A 39 -39.74 7.33 -0.22
N GLY A 40 -39.67 8.32 -1.14
CA GLY A 40 -39.26 9.67 -0.84
C GLY A 40 -37.74 9.90 -0.76
N PRO A 41 -37.28 10.98 -0.09
CA PRO A 41 -35.87 11.43 -0.14
C PRO A 41 -34.85 10.41 0.35
N ALA A 42 -35.23 9.48 1.21
CA ALA A 42 -34.34 8.41 1.68
C ALA A 42 -34.02 7.40 0.58
N GLY A 43 -35.02 7.01 -0.21
CA GLY A 43 -34.83 6.15 -1.37
C GLY A 43 -34.03 6.83 -2.47
N ASP A 44 -34.23 8.14 -2.68
CA ASP A 44 -33.46 8.91 -3.63
C ASP A 44 -31.96 8.89 -3.30
N LYS A 45 -31.60 9.18 -2.06
CA LYS A 45 -30.20 9.10 -1.59
C LYS A 45 -29.64 7.68 -1.70
N MET A 46 -30.44 6.67 -1.43
CA MET A 46 -30.03 5.26 -1.56
C MET A 46 -29.73 4.91 -3.02
N PHE A 47 -30.61 5.30 -3.94
CA PHE A 47 -30.42 5.08 -5.37
C PHE A 47 -29.21 5.84 -5.93
N ASP A 48 -28.97 7.08 -5.49
CA ASP A 48 -27.79 7.86 -5.87
C ASP A 48 -26.49 7.18 -5.40
N ARG A 49 -26.50 6.63 -4.18
CA ARG A 49 -25.38 5.85 -3.66
C ARG A 49 -25.16 4.58 -4.47
N ASP A 50 -26.22 3.83 -4.78
CA ASP A 50 -26.13 2.60 -5.56
C ASP A 50 -25.63 2.87 -6.99
N LYS A 51 -26.07 3.96 -7.64
CA LYS A 51 -25.51 4.40 -8.93
C LYS A 51 -24.02 4.72 -8.85
N THR A 52 -23.58 5.34 -7.77
CA THR A 52 -22.16 5.63 -7.53
C THR A 52 -21.37 4.33 -7.41
N LEU A 53 -21.85 3.39 -6.62
CA LEU A 53 -21.22 2.06 -6.48
C LEU A 53 -21.12 1.31 -7.81
N LEU A 54 -22.19 1.31 -8.63
CA LEU A 54 -22.15 0.66 -9.95
C LEU A 54 -21.13 1.31 -10.91
N ARG A 55 -20.95 2.62 -10.86
CA ARG A 55 -19.92 3.33 -11.64
C ARG A 55 -18.51 2.99 -11.15
N GLU A 56 -18.32 2.99 -9.84
CA GLU A 56 -17.04 2.58 -9.22
C GLU A 56 -16.67 1.13 -9.56
N MET A 57 -17.65 0.24 -9.64
CA MET A 57 -17.46 -1.13 -10.09
C MET A 57 -17.17 -1.24 -11.61
N GLY A 58 -17.34 -0.16 -12.38
CA GLY A 58 -17.10 -0.14 -13.81
C GLY A 58 -18.17 -0.86 -14.64
N LEU A 59 -19.42 -0.85 -14.20
CA LEU A 59 -20.52 -1.55 -14.86
C LEU A 59 -21.18 -0.78 -16.03
N GLY A 60 -20.51 0.20 -16.60
CA GLY A 60 -21.00 0.91 -17.81
C GLY A 60 -22.35 1.61 -17.64
N LEU A 61 -22.67 2.12 -16.43
CA LEU A 61 -23.92 2.81 -16.14
C LEU A 61 -24.02 4.14 -16.89
N ARG A 62 -24.95 4.24 -17.83
CA ARG A 62 -25.25 5.46 -18.57
C ARG A 62 -26.54 6.11 -18.10
N THR A 63 -26.55 7.44 -18.17
CA THR A 63 -27.74 8.26 -17.98
C THR A 63 -28.17 8.80 -19.35
N LEU A 64 -29.38 8.50 -19.74
CA LEU A 64 -29.97 8.92 -21.01
C LEU A 64 -31.03 10.00 -20.74
N PRO A 65 -31.11 11.09 -21.54
CA PRO A 65 -32.21 12.04 -21.43
C PRO A 65 -33.51 11.38 -21.88
N GLU A 66 -34.60 11.63 -21.20
CA GLU A 66 -35.93 11.16 -21.64
C GLU A 66 -36.46 12.07 -22.73
N ALA A 67 -36.74 11.51 -23.90
CA ALA A 67 -37.28 12.27 -25.02
C ALA A 67 -38.69 12.83 -24.67
N GLY A 68 -38.82 14.15 -24.68
CA GLY A 68 -40.12 14.84 -24.48
C GLY A 68 -40.39 15.37 -23.06
N PHE A 69 -39.53 15.10 -22.08
CA PHE A 69 -39.67 15.62 -20.72
C PHE A 69 -38.36 16.23 -20.23
N ALA A 70 -38.27 17.55 -20.19
CA ALA A 70 -37.13 18.25 -19.66
C ALA A 70 -36.99 17.92 -18.15
N GLY A 71 -35.88 17.23 -17.79
CA GLY A 71 -35.53 16.90 -16.39
C GLY A 71 -35.82 15.47 -15.97
N SER A 72 -36.30 14.57 -16.84
CA SER A 72 -36.37 13.14 -16.53
C SER A 72 -35.20 12.38 -17.16
N GLU A 73 -34.60 11.53 -16.37
CA GLU A 73 -33.44 10.72 -16.74
C GLU A 73 -33.82 9.24 -16.77
N ARG A 74 -33.24 8.51 -17.72
CA ARG A 74 -33.28 7.05 -17.77
C ARG A 74 -31.91 6.48 -17.54
N TYR A 75 -31.84 5.35 -16.87
CA TYR A 75 -30.60 4.66 -16.50
C TYR A 75 -30.56 3.31 -17.20
N THR A 76 -29.42 2.99 -17.79
CA THR A 76 -29.15 1.69 -18.42
C THR A 76 -27.70 1.29 -18.19
N ILE A 77 -27.44 -0.01 -18.19
CA ILE A 77 -26.09 -0.57 -18.27
C ILE A 77 -25.88 -1.01 -19.71
N ASP A 78 -25.03 -0.27 -20.43
CA ASP A 78 -24.72 -0.53 -21.84
C ASP A 78 -23.49 -1.43 -21.94
N PRO A 79 -23.55 -2.58 -22.62
CA PRO A 79 -22.39 -3.43 -22.86
C PRO A 79 -21.23 -2.73 -23.57
N ASP A 80 -21.52 -1.71 -24.38
CA ASP A 80 -20.53 -0.90 -25.08
C ASP A 80 -20.17 0.39 -24.33
N GLY A 81 -20.78 0.61 -23.16
CA GLY A 81 -20.62 1.78 -22.31
C GLY A 81 -19.40 1.77 -21.40
N TYR A 82 -18.51 0.82 -21.56
CA TYR A 82 -17.27 0.74 -20.78
C TYR A 82 -16.22 1.73 -21.28
N ASP A 83 -15.47 2.30 -20.35
CA ASP A 83 -14.41 3.26 -20.67
C ASP A 83 -13.22 2.61 -21.41
N MET A 84 -13.06 1.29 -21.28
CA MET A 84 -12.00 0.53 -21.94
C MET A 84 -12.56 -0.60 -22.81
N ALA A 85 -11.88 -0.85 -23.94
CA ALA A 85 -12.13 -2.03 -24.76
C ALA A 85 -11.84 -3.33 -23.97
N PRO A 86 -12.48 -4.44 -24.32
CA PRO A 86 -12.14 -5.73 -23.73
C PRO A 86 -10.69 -6.09 -24.04
N VAL A 87 -10.00 -6.65 -23.06
CA VAL A 87 -8.61 -7.10 -23.19
C VAL A 87 -8.55 -8.58 -22.85
N ASP A 88 -8.12 -9.39 -23.82
CA ASP A 88 -7.94 -10.83 -23.62
C ASP A 88 -6.52 -11.12 -23.13
N PHE A 89 -6.42 -11.75 -21.95
CA PHE A 89 -5.15 -12.14 -21.35
C PHE A 89 -4.96 -13.65 -21.43
N THR A 90 -3.71 -14.06 -21.72
CA THR A 90 -3.32 -15.46 -21.53
C THR A 90 -3.25 -15.81 -20.03
N ALA A 91 -3.21 -17.09 -19.71
CA ALA A 91 -3.09 -17.54 -18.32
C ALA A 91 -1.81 -16.99 -17.65
N GLU A 92 -0.69 -16.91 -18.38
CA GLU A 92 0.57 -16.35 -17.87
C GLU A 92 0.49 -14.84 -17.64
N GLU A 93 -0.13 -14.11 -18.58
CA GLU A 93 -0.38 -12.67 -18.44
C GLU A 93 -1.32 -12.39 -17.27
N GLY A 94 -2.37 -13.19 -17.13
CA GLY A 94 -3.30 -13.10 -16.01
C GLY A 94 -2.62 -13.34 -14.66
N ALA A 95 -1.76 -14.35 -14.56
CA ALA A 95 -1.02 -14.64 -13.33
C ALA A 95 -0.11 -13.48 -12.91
N ILE A 96 0.60 -12.86 -13.87
CA ILE A 96 1.45 -11.70 -13.56
C ILE A 96 0.64 -10.45 -13.20
N LEU A 97 -0.54 -10.25 -13.81
CA LEU A 97 -1.47 -9.18 -13.45
C LEU A 97 -2.08 -9.39 -12.06
N ALA A 98 -2.43 -10.62 -11.70
CA ALA A 98 -2.91 -10.94 -10.37
C ALA A 98 -1.84 -10.67 -9.31
N LEU A 99 -0.58 -10.98 -9.61
CA LEU A 99 0.55 -10.63 -8.75
C LEU A 99 0.73 -9.11 -8.66
N ALA A 100 0.57 -8.39 -9.77
CA ALA A 100 0.63 -6.92 -9.80
C ALA A 100 -0.46 -6.26 -8.95
N ALA A 101 -1.68 -6.78 -8.97
CA ALA A 101 -2.78 -6.32 -8.12
C ALA A 101 -2.49 -6.53 -6.62
N ARG A 102 -1.94 -7.70 -6.27
CA ARG A 102 -1.58 -8.00 -4.87
C ARG A 102 -0.51 -7.08 -4.29
N ALA A 103 0.27 -6.44 -5.12
CA ALA A 103 1.33 -5.52 -4.71
C ALA A 103 0.81 -4.27 -3.95
N TRP A 104 -0.48 -3.99 -3.99
CA TRP A 104 -1.11 -2.82 -3.37
C TRP A 104 -1.85 -3.13 -2.07
N ARG A 105 -1.78 -4.36 -1.56
CA ARG A 105 -2.46 -4.75 -0.32
C ARG A 105 -2.11 -3.83 0.85
N GLY A 106 -3.15 -3.34 1.53
CA GLY A 106 -3.01 -2.45 2.69
C GLY A 106 -2.61 -1.01 2.36
N GLY A 107 -2.50 -0.65 1.09
CA GLY A 107 -2.23 0.71 0.62
C GLY A 107 -3.47 1.50 0.23
N GLY A 108 -3.30 2.76 -0.16
CA GLY A 108 -4.41 3.64 -0.57
C GLY A 108 -5.09 3.25 -1.88
N LEU A 109 -4.52 2.30 -2.62
CA LEU A 109 -5.09 1.74 -3.85
C LEU A 109 -5.49 0.27 -3.69
N ASP A 110 -5.54 -0.24 -2.45
CA ASP A 110 -5.89 -1.62 -2.15
C ASP A 110 -7.27 -1.98 -2.71
N GLU A 111 -8.29 -1.17 -2.46
CA GLU A 111 -9.65 -1.41 -2.95
C GLU A 111 -9.69 -1.51 -4.49
N THR A 112 -9.01 -0.61 -5.19
CA THR A 112 -8.92 -0.63 -6.66
C THR A 112 -8.18 -1.87 -7.17
N ALA A 113 -7.08 -2.23 -6.53
CA ALA A 113 -6.28 -3.39 -6.89
C ALA A 113 -7.02 -4.70 -6.59
N GLN A 114 -7.77 -4.78 -5.49
CA GLN A 114 -8.61 -5.94 -5.17
C GLN A 114 -9.78 -6.07 -6.16
N ALA A 115 -10.39 -4.95 -6.57
CA ALA A 115 -11.41 -4.97 -7.62
C ALA A 115 -10.84 -5.50 -8.95
N ALA A 116 -9.65 -5.05 -9.34
CA ALA A 116 -8.95 -5.59 -10.52
C ALA A 116 -8.66 -7.09 -10.38
N LEU A 117 -8.17 -7.53 -9.23
CA LEU A 117 -7.90 -8.94 -8.95
C LEU A 117 -9.17 -9.80 -9.04
N THR A 118 -10.29 -9.31 -8.50
CA THR A 118 -11.59 -9.99 -8.58
C THR A 118 -12.03 -10.18 -10.03
N LYS A 119 -11.85 -9.16 -10.88
CA LYS A 119 -12.17 -9.24 -12.31
C LYS A 119 -11.25 -10.20 -13.07
N LEU A 120 -9.96 -10.22 -12.74
CA LEU A 120 -9.02 -11.18 -13.32
C LEU A 120 -9.37 -12.63 -12.92
N ARG A 121 -9.81 -12.86 -11.68
CA ARG A 121 -10.31 -14.17 -11.23
C ARG A 121 -11.55 -14.64 -12.02
N ALA A 122 -12.46 -13.72 -12.35
CA ALA A 122 -13.60 -14.01 -13.21
C ALA A 122 -13.20 -14.57 -14.58
N LEU A 123 -12.03 -14.17 -15.10
CA LEU A 123 -11.45 -14.67 -16.36
C LEU A 123 -10.73 -16.02 -16.19
N GLY A 124 -10.82 -16.67 -15.05
CA GLY A 124 -10.17 -17.95 -14.77
C GLY A 124 -8.69 -17.87 -14.45
N VAL A 125 -8.19 -16.68 -14.15
CA VAL A 125 -6.82 -16.50 -13.68
C VAL A 125 -6.69 -17.07 -12.28
N GLU A 126 -5.96 -18.17 -12.13
CA GLU A 126 -5.65 -18.72 -10.82
C GLU A 126 -4.86 -17.68 -10.02
N GLY A 127 -5.40 -17.30 -8.89
CA GLY A 127 -4.67 -16.54 -7.90
C GLY A 127 -3.54 -17.41 -7.34
N GLY A 128 -2.46 -17.60 -8.09
CA GLY A 128 -1.35 -18.43 -7.66
C GLY A 128 -0.97 -18.10 -6.22
N SER A 129 -0.82 -19.13 -5.39
CA SER A 129 -0.21 -19.05 -4.06
C SER A 129 1.27 -18.68 -4.24
N GLY A 130 1.50 -17.49 -4.83
CA GLY A 130 2.85 -17.00 -5.07
C GLY A 130 3.51 -16.73 -3.72
N SER A 131 4.70 -17.29 -3.55
CA SER A 131 5.58 -17.08 -2.42
C SER A 131 6.07 -15.61 -2.26
N VAL A 132 5.49 -14.68 -3.00
CA VAL A 132 5.85 -13.26 -3.00
C VAL A 132 4.62 -12.43 -2.71
N ASP A 133 4.60 -11.78 -1.57
CA ASP A 133 3.59 -10.80 -1.18
C ASP A 133 4.21 -9.40 -1.21
N LEU A 134 3.53 -8.43 -1.80
CA LEU A 134 4.07 -7.09 -2.06
C LEU A 134 3.15 -6.04 -1.45
N ASN A 135 3.70 -5.14 -0.66
CA ASN A 135 3.02 -3.92 -0.21
C ASN A 135 3.78 -2.70 -0.72
N LEU A 136 3.22 -2.01 -1.71
CA LEU A 136 3.88 -0.90 -2.41
C LEU A 136 3.54 0.48 -1.85
N ASP A 137 2.51 0.61 -1.01
CA ASP A 137 2.02 1.93 -0.60
C ASP A 137 2.02 2.16 0.92
N PRO A 138 3.11 2.72 1.48
CA PRO A 138 3.14 3.17 2.86
C PRO A 138 2.44 4.53 3.09
N ALA A 139 2.14 5.29 2.04
CA ALA A 139 1.51 6.60 2.16
C ALA A 139 -0.03 6.52 2.28
N GLY A 140 -0.59 5.34 2.10
CA GLY A 140 -1.98 5.02 2.39
C GLY A 140 -2.98 5.92 1.66
N HIS A 141 -3.91 6.49 2.40
CA HIS A 141 -5.06 7.26 1.90
C HIS A 141 -4.68 8.47 1.01
N VAL A 142 -3.53 9.10 1.24
CA VAL A 142 -3.08 10.28 0.46
C VAL A 142 -2.74 9.91 -0.98
N THR A 143 -2.13 8.75 -1.19
CA THR A 143 -1.77 8.28 -2.54
C THR A 143 -3.01 8.05 -3.39
N GLY A 144 -4.06 7.44 -2.82
CA GLY A 144 -5.34 7.25 -3.49
C GLY A 144 -6.01 8.56 -3.91
N GLN A 145 -6.06 9.56 -3.01
CA GLN A 145 -6.63 10.88 -3.30
C GLN A 145 -5.87 11.61 -4.42
N LEU A 146 -4.55 11.59 -4.38
CA LEU A 146 -3.71 12.21 -5.42
C LEU A 146 -3.84 11.46 -6.75
N TRP A 147 -3.92 10.15 -6.71
CA TRP A 147 -4.17 9.33 -7.88
C TRP A 147 -5.49 9.71 -8.56
N GLN A 148 -6.58 9.76 -7.80
CA GLN A 148 -7.88 10.17 -8.29
C GLN A 148 -7.83 11.58 -8.90
N ALA A 149 -7.16 12.54 -8.23
CA ALA A 149 -7.03 13.91 -8.71
C ALA A 149 -6.26 14.01 -10.04
N ILE A 150 -5.23 13.17 -10.24
CA ILE A 150 -4.52 13.06 -11.52
C ILE A 150 -5.44 12.54 -12.61
N GLN A 151 -6.18 11.45 -12.35
CA GLN A 151 -7.10 10.83 -13.30
C GLN A 151 -8.21 11.78 -13.73
N THR A 152 -8.80 12.48 -12.77
CA THR A 152 -9.89 13.43 -13.03
C THR A 152 -9.39 14.80 -13.49
N ARG A 153 -8.08 15.02 -13.56
CA ARG A 153 -7.45 16.32 -13.86
C ARG A 153 -8.00 17.42 -12.96
N GLN A 154 -8.05 17.15 -11.67
CA GLN A 154 -8.57 18.05 -10.65
C GLN A 154 -7.41 18.61 -9.83
N ALA A 155 -7.37 19.93 -9.68
CA ALA A 155 -6.36 20.57 -8.83
C ALA A 155 -6.58 20.16 -7.36
N VAL A 156 -5.49 20.14 -6.58
CA VAL A 156 -5.53 19.80 -5.17
C VAL A 156 -4.89 20.88 -4.31
N ALA A 157 -5.33 20.96 -3.06
CA ALA A 157 -4.66 21.79 -2.07
C ALA A 157 -4.26 20.93 -0.87
N PHE A 158 -3.06 21.19 -0.35
CA PHE A 158 -2.53 20.53 0.83
C PHE A 158 -1.53 21.44 1.56
N ASP A 159 -1.32 21.15 2.83
CA ASP A 159 -0.28 21.79 3.62
C ASP A 159 1.04 21.03 3.43
N TYR A 160 2.10 21.73 3.11
CA TYR A 160 3.40 21.14 2.80
C TYR A 160 4.50 21.71 3.67
N ARG A 161 5.28 20.82 4.29
CA ARG A 161 6.45 21.19 5.09
C ARG A 161 7.67 21.35 4.20
N THR A 162 8.22 22.57 4.16
CA THR A 162 9.45 22.86 3.42
C THR A 162 10.65 22.17 4.07
N ALA A 163 11.55 21.63 3.25
CA ALA A 163 12.73 20.92 3.74
C ALA A 163 13.72 21.82 4.46
N SER A 164 13.96 23.01 3.91
CA SER A 164 14.98 23.93 4.37
C SER A 164 14.61 24.67 5.66
N THR A 165 13.32 25.01 5.83
CA THR A 165 12.89 25.86 6.95
C THR A 165 11.97 25.15 7.94
N GLY A 166 11.48 23.96 7.62
CA GLY A 166 10.46 23.24 8.41
C GLY A 166 9.09 23.92 8.44
N GLN A 167 8.93 25.08 7.78
CA GLN A 167 7.68 25.83 7.75
C GLN A 167 6.61 25.07 6.96
N ILE A 168 5.39 25.09 7.47
CA ILE A 168 4.22 24.57 6.78
C ILE A 168 3.63 25.68 5.93
N LYS A 169 3.47 25.42 4.62
CA LYS A 169 2.87 26.34 3.67
C LYS A 169 1.74 25.64 2.92
N ARG A 170 0.59 26.31 2.80
CA ARG A 170 -0.51 25.85 1.95
C ARG A 170 -0.09 25.91 0.49
N ARG A 171 -0.29 24.81 -0.24
CA ARG A 171 0.00 24.68 -1.66
C ARG A 171 -1.26 24.38 -2.44
N GLN A 172 -1.34 24.91 -3.65
CA GLN A 172 -2.37 24.56 -4.63
C GLN A 172 -1.67 24.03 -5.86
N VAL A 173 -1.90 22.77 -6.18
CA VAL A 173 -1.13 22.04 -7.18
C VAL A 173 -2.04 21.40 -8.21
N GLU A 174 -1.68 21.52 -9.47
CA GLU A 174 -2.20 20.67 -10.54
C GLU A 174 -1.35 19.40 -10.55
N PRO A 175 -1.86 18.27 -10.06
CA PRO A 175 -1.09 17.06 -9.93
C PRO A 175 -0.94 16.41 -11.31
N TRP A 176 0.30 16.19 -11.76
CA TRP A 176 0.56 15.61 -13.07
C TRP A 176 1.00 14.16 -12.98
N ARG A 177 1.89 13.84 -12.02
CA ARG A 177 2.52 12.53 -11.93
C ARG A 177 2.82 12.15 -10.50
N LEU A 178 2.49 10.91 -10.12
CA LEU A 178 3.00 10.26 -8.93
C LEU A 178 4.17 9.37 -9.33
N MET A 179 5.29 9.50 -8.60
CA MET A 179 6.45 8.65 -8.80
C MET A 179 6.97 8.15 -7.46
N ARG A 180 7.44 6.92 -7.44
CA ARG A 180 8.15 6.35 -6.30
C ARG A 180 9.66 6.35 -6.58
N ARG A 181 10.44 6.80 -5.62
CA ARG A 181 11.90 6.71 -5.62
C ARG A 181 12.37 5.88 -4.43
N THR A 182 13.65 5.57 -4.35
CA THR A 182 14.26 4.88 -3.19
C THR A 182 13.95 5.56 -1.85
N THR A 183 13.73 6.85 -1.85
CA THR A 183 13.49 7.68 -0.66
C THR A 183 12.01 7.94 -0.36
N GLY A 184 11.07 7.35 -1.12
CA GLY A 184 9.63 7.48 -0.90
C GLY A 184 8.83 7.91 -2.13
N TRP A 185 7.58 8.28 -1.91
CA TRP A 185 6.67 8.76 -2.94
C TRP A 185 6.80 10.26 -3.19
N TYR A 186 6.66 10.65 -4.44
CA TYR A 186 6.75 12.04 -4.91
C TYR A 186 5.59 12.37 -5.85
N LEU A 187 5.04 13.57 -5.68
CA LEU A 187 4.09 14.19 -6.58
C LEU A 187 4.80 15.25 -7.40
N THR A 188 4.76 15.16 -8.72
CA THR A 188 5.18 16.25 -9.61
C THR A 188 3.94 16.93 -10.16
N GLY A 189 3.96 18.27 -10.17
CA GLY A 189 2.83 19.05 -10.64
C GLY A 189 3.16 20.55 -10.76
N TYR A 190 2.20 21.36 -11.22
CA TYR A 190 2.31 22.79 -11.27
C TYR A 190 1.79 23.42 -9.98
N ASP A 191 2.66 24.04 -9.21
CA ASP A 191 2.30 24.76 -7.99
C ASP A 191 1.76 26.16 -8.36
N ARG A 192 0.43 26.30 -8.31
CA ARG A 192 -0.24 27.58 -8.58
C ARG A 192 0.17 28.68 -7.63
N SER A 193 0.51 28.31 -6.36
CA SER A 193 0.95 29.26 -5.33
C SER A 193 2.34 29.81 -5.61
N ALA A 194 3.17 29.08 -6.34
CA ALA A 194 4.53 29.48 -6.68
C ALA A 194 4.69 29.87 -8.16
N GLY A 195 3.67 29.66 -8.99
CA GLY A 195 3.73 29.91 -10.43
C GLY A 195 4.75 29.05 -11.16
N ALA A 196 5.07 27.87 -10.61
CA ALA A 196 6.17 27.05 -11.09
C ALA A 196 5.87 25.55 -10.92
N ARG A 197 6.52 24.77 -11.75
CA ARG A 197 6.54 23.33 -11.61
C ARG A 197 7.36 22.90 -10.40
N ARG A 198 6.84 21.96 -9.62
CA ARG A 198 7.50 21.47 -8.40
C ARG A 198 7.28 19.97 -8.20
N THR A 199 8.20 19.38 -7.45
CA THR A 199 8.10 17.99 -6.98
C THR A 199 7.98 18.01 -5.46
N PHE A 200 6.96 17.33 -4.95
CA PHE A 200 6.60 17.25 -3.53
C PHE A 200 6.80 15.82 -3.04
N LYS A 201 7.52 15.65 -1.95
CA LYS A 201 7.65 14.36 -1.29
C LYS A 201 6.42 14.11 -0.41
N LEU A 202 5.72 12.97 -0.58
CA LEU A 202 4.43 12.74 0.08
C LEU A 202 4.53 12.69 1.60
N ASP A 203 5.62 12.19 2.15
CA ASP A 203 5.85 12.15 3.60
C ASP A 203 6.05 13.54 4.25
N ARG A 204 6.07 14.60 3.47
CA ARG A 204 6.11 15.99 3.93
C ARG A 204 4.76 16.70 3.86
N LEU A 205 3.71 16.02 3.40
CA LEU A 205 2.36 16.55 3.47
C LEU A 205 1.92 16.58 4.96
N ALA A 206 1.39 17.71 5.38
CA ALA A 206 0.98 17.96 6.76
C ALA A 206 -0.55 18.12 6.79
N GLY A 207 -1.29 17.02 6.72
CA GLY A 207 -2.75 17.04 6.73
C GLY A 207 -3.39 16.48 5.45
N PRO A 208 -4.72 16.56 5.33
CA PRO A 208 -5.44 15.96 4.22
C PRO A 208 -5.21 16.71 2.90
N VAL A 209 -5.27 15.95 1.81
CA VAL A 209 -5.34 16.51 0.46
C VAL A 209 -6.80 16.84 0.16
N THR A 210 -7.05 18.05 -0.30
CA THR A 210 -8.41 18.52 -0.64
C THR A 210 -8.50 18.86 -2.12
N ALA A 211 -9.49 18.31 -2.81
CA ALA A 211 -9.77 18.63 -4.19
C ALA A 211 -10.17 20.11 -4.36
N GLN A 212 -9.73 20.75 -5.44
CA GLN A 212 -9.98 22.15 -5.75
C GLN A 212 -10.57 22.29 -7.16
N GLY A 213 -11.79 22.81 -7.23
CA GLY A 213 -12.50 22.99 -8.50
C GLY A 213 -13.11 21.70 -9.05
N PRO A 214 -13.74 21.75 -10.22
CA PRO A 214 -14.35 20.58 -10.85
C PRO A 214 -13.31 19.67 -11.53
N PRO A 215 -13.66 18.41 -11.83
CA PRO A 215 -12.89 17.58 -12.73
C PRO A 215 -12.60 18.28 -14.06
N GLY A 216 -11.42 18.06 -14.66
CA GLY A 216 -10.99 18.74 -15.88
C GLY A 216 -10.48 20.16 -15.67
N SER A 217 -10.16 20.58 -14.43
CA SER A 217 -9.74 21.95 -14.10
C SER A 217 -8.36 22.35 -14.63
N PHE A 218 -7.60 21.43 -15.23
CA PHE A 218 -6.34 21.71 -15.94
C PHE A 218 -6.16 20.80 -17.17
N ALA A 219 -5.33 21.24 -18.11
CA ALA A 219 -5.06 20.51 -19.35
C ALA A 219 -4.18 19.28 -19.11
N ALA A 220 -4.40 18.21 -19.87
CA ALA A 220 -3.52 17.05 -19.83
C ALA A 220 -2.08 17.43 -20.25
N VAL A 221 -1.11 17.00 -19.49
CA VAL A 221 0.31 17.19 -19.78
C VAL A 221 0.84 15.90 -20.42
N ARG A 222 1.50 16.01 -21.58
CA ARG A 222 2.10 14.84 -22.25
C ARG A 222 3.27 14.29 -21.43
N ALA A 223 3.37 12.97 -21.37
CA ALA A 223 4.40 12.24 -20.62
C ALA A 223 5.83 12.75 -20.92
N GLY A 224 6.20 12.88 -22.18
CA GLY A 224 7.53 13.38 -22.58
C GLY A 224 7.83 14.80 -22.15
N ALA A 225 6.81 15.66 -22.00
CA ALA A 225 7.00 17.03 -21.51
C ALA A 225 7.37 17.08 -20.01
N ILE A 226 7.20 15.96 -19.29
CA ILE A 226 7.55 15.85 -17.88
C ILE A 226 9.01 15.40 -17.71
N ASP A 227 9.53 14.57 -18.59
CA ASP A 227 10.88 13.99 -18.51
C ASP A 227 11.98 14.90 -19.09
N ASP A 228 11.65 15.78 -20.05
CA ASP A 228 12.62 16.62 -20.79
C ASP A 228 13.13 17.85 -20.02
N LEU A 229 12.91 17.94 -18.70
CA LEU A 229 13.23 19.15 -17.97
C LEU A 229 14.52 19.03 -17.15
N PRO A 230 15.46 19.95 -17.36
CA PRO A 230 16.72 19.92 -16.67
C PRO A 230 16.52 20.11 -15.15
N GLY A 231 17.29 19.36 -14.38
CA GLY A 231 17.60 19.57 -12.98
C GLY A 231 16.39 19.90 -12.11
N GLN A 232 15.81 18.89 -11.52
CA GLN A 232 14.72 19.04 -10.57
C GLN A 232 15.14 19.95 -9.40
N ALA A 233 14.71 21.20 -9.45
CA ALA A 233 14.67 22.00 -8.24
C ALA A 233 13.73 21.30 -7.25
N GLY A 234 14.20 20.97 -6.07
CA GLY A 234 13.36 20.56 -4.95
C GLY A 234 12.29 21.63 -4.71
N PRO A 235 11.26 21.36 -3.90
CA PRO A 235 10.18 22.31 -3.61
C PRO A 235 10.68 23.65 -3.06
N ASP A 236 11.94 23.72 -2.67
CA ASP A 236 12.64 24.92 -2.15
C ASP A 236 13.48 25.66 -3.19
N GLY A 237 13.45 25.22 -4.47
CA GLY A 237 14.16 25.92 -5.55
C GLY A 237 15.68 25.75 -5.58
N LEU A 238 16.23 24.95 -4.68
CA LEU A 238 17.66 24.66 -4.65
C LEU A 238 17.97 23.51 -5.62
N PRO A 239 18.98 23.65 -6.51
CA PRO A 239 19.48 22.52 -7.26
C PRO A 239 20.00 21.49 -6.25
N ALA A 240 19.52 20.26 -6.33
CA ALA A 240 20.09 19.16 -5.59
C ALA A 240 21.44 18.77 -6.20
N SER A 241 22.47 19.56 -5.95
CA SER A 241 23.83 19.08 -6.11
C SER A 241 24.04 18.05 -4.99
N PRO A 242 24.42 16.81 -5.31
CA PRO A 242 24.69 15.83 -4.28
C PRO A 242 25.78 16.35 -3.36
N SER A 243 25.46 16.48 -2.08
CA SER A 243 26.43 16.88 -1.06
C SER A 243 27.20 15.66 -0.60
N GLN A 244 28.51 15.76 -0.52
CA GLN A 244 29.32 14.70 0.04
C GLN A 244 29.39 14.88 1.56
N ALA A 245 28.83 13.94 2.31
CA ALA A 245 28.93 13.92 3.76
C ALA A 245 30.14 13.07 4.21
N ARG A 246 30.89 13.59 5.18
CA ARG A 246 31.94 12.87 5.89
C ARG A 246 31.47 12.64 7.33
N VAL A 247 31.46 11.41 7.73
CA VAL A 247 30.90 10.99 9.02
C VAL A 247 31.87 10.03 9.70
N PHE A 248 32.28 10.32 10.92
CA PHE A 248 33.02 9.37 11.74
C PHE A 248 32.04 8.39 12.38
N VAL A 249 32.35 7.11 12.35
CA VAL A 249 31.40 6.06 12.69
C VAL A 249 32.02 4.94 13.50
N SER A 250 31.20 4.31 14.36
CA SER A 250 31.53 3.03 14.98
C SER A 250 31.56 1.91 13.94
N ALA A 251 32.07 0.75 14.30
CA ALA A 251 32.07 -0.42 13.42
C ALA A 251 30.67 -0.84 12.98
N GLU A 252 29.68 -0.72 13.86
CA GLU A 252 28.28 -1.03 13.61
C GLU A 252 27.65 -0.03 12.64
N ALA A 253 27.79 1.28 12.90
CA ALA A 253 27.30 2.33 12.05
C ALA A 253 27.97 2.32 10.67
N ALA A 254 29.26 1.99 10.59
CA ALA A 254 29.98 1.81 9.33
C ALA A 254 29.34 0.73 8.44
N ARG A 255 28.92 -0.40 9.01
CA ARG A 255 28.24 -1.47 8.26
C ARG A 255 26.90 -0.98 7.70
N LEU A 256 26.12 -0.25 8.50
CA LEU A 256 24.82 0.27 8.07
C LEU A 256 24.97 1.32 6.96
N LEU A 257 25.91 2.26 7.07
CA LEU A 257 26.15 3.26 6.03
C LEU A 257 26.76 2.63 4.76
N LYS A 258 27.58 1.59 4.89
CA LYS A 258 28.08 0.82 3.73
C LYS A 258 26.94 0.19 2.91
N LEU A 259 25.92 -0.36 3.57
CA LEU A 259 24.73 -0.89 2.90
C LEU A 259 23.95 0.21 2.13
N LYS A 260 24.14 1.48 2.49
CA LYS A 260 23.56 2.66 1.82
C LYS A 260 24.49 3.29 0.78
N GLY A 261 25.57 2.62 0.44
CA GLY A 261 26.51 3.05 -0.59
C GLY A 261 27.61 3.98 -0.09
N ALA A 262 27.78 4.19 1.23
CA ALA A 262 28.90 4.97 1.73
C ALA A 262 30.23 4.23 1.55
N ALA A 263 31.27 4.95 1.14
CA ALA A 263 32.64 4.45 1.12
C ALA A 263 33.21 4.51 2.54
N ILE A 264 33.65 3.38 3.08
CA ILE A 264 34.16 3.28 4.45
C ILE A 264 35.68 3.21 4.43
N ARG A 265 36.33 4.08 5.19
CA ARG A 265 37.79 4.15 5.36
C ARG A 265 38.14 3.96 6.85
N PRO A 266 38.93 2.96 7.23
CA PRO A 266 39.33 2.79 8.61
C PRO A 266 40.20 3.98 9.08
N LEU A 267 39.99 4.42 10.31
CA LEU A 267 40.84 5.43 10.94
C LEU A 267 42.13 4.79 11.43
N LYS A 268 43.25 5.51 11.31
CA LYS A 268 44.56 5.03 11.84
C LYS A 268 44.57 4.94 13.35
N GLN A 269 43.82 5.79 14.04
CA GLN A 269 43.60 5.75 15.49
C GLN A 269 42.10 5.95 15.74
N PRO A 270 41.46 5.11 16.55
CA PRO A 270 40.09 5.31 16.96
C PRO A 270 39.94 6.66 17.69
N ALA A 271 38.93 7.45 17.32
CA ALA A 271 38.60 8.66 18.07
C ALA A 271 37.82 8.27 19.33
N PRO A 272 38.13 8.88 20.50
CA PRO A 272 37.42 8.61 21.74
C PRO A 272 35.95 9.05 21.59
N HIS A 273 35.05 8.26 22.17
CA HIS A 273 33.62 8.55 22.18
C HIS A 273 33.16 8.78 23.65
N PRO A 274 32.36 9.81 23.94
CA PRO A 274 31.79 10.02 25.28
C PRO A 274 30.94 8.80 25.68
N GLY A 275 31.24 8.17 26.82
CA GLY A 275 30.48 7.03 27.36
C GLY A 275 30.95 5.65 26.93
N ASP A 276 32.10 5.55 26.30
CA ASP A 276 32.64 4.27 25.83
C ASP A 276 33.17 3.36 26.94
N ALA A 277 32.75 2.09 26.88
CA ALA A 277 33.55 1.00 27.42
C ALA A 277 34.86 0.91 26.61
N PRO A 278 35.99 0.45 27.21
CA PRO A 278 37.28 0.36 26.53
C PRO A 278 37.15 -0.46 25.22
N GLY A 279 37.29 0.20 24.06
CA GLY A 279 37.25 -0.43 22.72
C GLY A 279 36.10 -0.01 21.80
N ALA A 280 35.15 0.81 22.20
CA ALA A 280 33.94 1.16 21.45
C ALA A 280 33.98 2.57 20.79
N GLY A 281 35.12 3.06 20.31
CA GLY A 281 35.25 4.37 19.69
C GLY A 281 34.81 4.44 18.24
N LEU A 282 34.80 5.68 17.67
CA LEU A 282 34.65 5.88 16.24
C LEU A 282 35.88 5.36 15.50
N VAL A 283 35.71 4.32 14.70
CA VAL A 283 36.79 3.52 14.11
C VAL A 283 36.98 3.73 12.61
N ALA A 284 36.03 4.40 11.95
CA ALA A 284 36.06 4.61 10.52
C ALA A 284 35.49 5.96 10.12
N GLU A 285 35.90 6.45 8.96
CA GLU A 285 35.30 7.54 8.23
C GLU A 285 34.40 6.96 7.14
N ALA A 286 33.13 7.37 7.12
CA ALA A 286 32.19 7.10 6.06
C ALA A 286 32.07 8.34 5.15
N VAL A 287 32.31 8.13 3.88
CA VAL A 287 32.09 9.16 2.84
C VAL A 287 30.83 8.78 2.08
N TRP A 288 29.78 9.59 2.23
CA TRP A 288 28.45 9.27 1.75
C TRP A 288 27.92 10.39 0.83
N GLN A 289 27.42 10.02 -0.36
CA GLN A 289 26.74 10.95 -1.26
C GLN A 289 25.30 11.14 -0.77
N VAL A 290 24.91 12.38 -0.51
CA VAL A 290 23.63 12.76 0.08
C VAL A 290 22.88 13.67 -0.85
N ASP A 291 21.73 13.21 -1.34
CA ASP A 291 20.84 14.01 -2.19
C ASP A 291 19.83 14.83 -1.37
N ASP A 292 19.52 14.41 -0.13
CA ASP A 292 18.57 15.03 0.79
C ASP A 292 19.16 15.13 2.21
N LEU A 293 19.61 16.34 2.59
CA LEU A 293 20.21 16.59 3.90
C LEU A 293 19.24 16.34 5.06
N VAL A 294 17.92 16.56 4.86
CA VAL A 294 16.92 16.31 5.90
C VAL A 294 16.74 14.81 6.12
N ALA A 295 16.69 14.02 5.05
CA ALA A 295 16.63 12.57 5.18
C ALA A 295 17.90 12.03 5.83
N ALA A 296 19.07 12.51 5.38
CA ALA A 296 20.36 12.11 5.95
C ALA A 296 20.51 12.50 7.43
N SER A 297 20.06 13.69 7.82
CA SER A 297 20.12 14.12 9.23
C SER A 297 19.29 13.20 10.14
N ARG A 298 18.11 12.78 9.71
CA ARG A 298 17.27 11.84 10.45
C ARG A 298 17.92 10.46 10.59
N GLU A 299 18.54 9.98 9.52
CA GLU A 299 19.24 8.70 9.54
C GLU A 299 20.46 8.73 10.46
N LEU A 300 21.23 9.80 10.43
CA LEU A 300 22.41 9.98 11.28
C LEU A 300 22.01 10.22 12.74
N ALA A 301 20.97 11.00 13.01
CA ALA A 301 20.41 11.14 14.36
C ALA A 301 19.95 9.81 14.94
N ALA A 302 19.32 8.94 14.13
CA ALA A 302 18.96 7.58 14.54
C ALA A 302 20.16 6.72 14.91
N LEU A 303 21.34 6.99 14.37
CA LEU A 303 22.59 6.30 14.67
C LEU A 303 23.36 6.91 15.84
N ALA A 304 23.05 8.13 16.25
CA ALA A 304 23.73 8.77 17.38
C ALA A 304 23.67 7.87 18.64
N PRO A 305 24.76 7.82 19.44
CA PRO A 305 26.04 8.47 19.31
C PRO A 305 27.06 7.79 18.38
N ALA A 306 26.73 6.66 17.77
CA ALA A 306 27.61 5.84 16.95
C ALA A 306 28.04 6.50 15.60
N ALA A 307 27.57 7.70 15.30
CA ALA A 307 27.89 8.46 14.08
C ALA A 307 28.02 9.96 14.38
N LYS A 308 29.17 10.56 14.04
CA LYS A 308 29.46 11.98 14.20
C LYS A 308 29.70 12.61 12.82
N VAL A 309 28.96 13.66 12.49
CA VAL A 309 29.09 14.37 11.21
C VAL A 309 30.25 15.33 11.28
N GLU A 310 31.22 15.19 10.36
CA GLU A 310 32.34 16.11 10.18
C GLU A 310 32.01 17.19 9.18
N SER A 311 31.39 16.84 8.06
CA SER A 311 30.97 17.78 7.02
C SER A 311 29.76 17.23 6.23
N PRO A 312 28.92 18.08 5.65
CA PRO A 312 28.91 19.57 5.77
C PRO A 312 28.35 20.01 7.15
N THR A 313 28.75 21.25 7.55
CA THR A 313 28.36 21.83 8.85
C THR A 313 26.83 21.91 9.03
N GLU A 314 26.10 22.20 7.96
CA GLU A 314 24.63 22.24 7.96
C GLU A 314 24.03 20.88 8.39
N LEU A 315 24.58 19.78 7.87
CA LEU A 315 24.12 18.44 8.23
C LEU A 315 24.43 18.13 9.72
N ALA A 316 25.61 18.54 10.20
CA ALA A 316 25.98 18.37 11.60
C ALA A 316 25.02 19.15 12.53
N GLN A 317 24.72 20.42 12.19
CA GLN A 317 23.76 21.24 12.94
C GLN A 317 22.36 20.65 12.94
N MET A 318 21.91 20.09 11.83
CA MET A 318 20.59 19.42 11.74
C MET A 318 20.53 18.18 12.64
N VAL A 319 21.57 17.37 12.67
CA VAL A 319 21.66 16.18 13.54
C VAL A 319 21.64 16.60 15.01
N GLU A 320 22.45 17.60 15.38
CA GLU A 320 22.49 18.16 16.73
C GLU A 320 21.12 18.70 17.17
N GLN A 321 20.42 19.44 16.31
CA GLN A 321 19.08 19.96 16.60
C GLN A 321 18.07 18.84 16.85
N LEU A 322 18.12 17.76 16.08
CA LEU A 322 17.25 16.59 16.27
C LEU A 322 17.52 15.91 17.62
N CYS A 323 18.80 15.66 17.95
CA CYS A 323 19.20 15.08 19.23
C CYS A 323 18.80 15.99 20.41
N ARG A 324 19.05 17.29 20.31
CA ARG A 324 18.69 18.28 21.34
C ARG A 324 17.19 18.36 21.58
N ALA A 325 16.40 18.35 20.52
CA ALA A 325 14.95 18.37 20.62
C ALA A 325 14.41 17.06 21.26
N ALA A 326 14.97 15.91 20.90
CA ALA A 326 14.61 14.63 21.52
C ALA A 326 15.02 14.58 23.00
N PHE A 327 16.23 15.06 23.35
CA PHE A 327 16.70 15.16 24.73
C PHE A 327 15.76 16.01 25.57
N ASN A 328 15.47 17.24 25.15
CA ASN A 328 14.60 18.18 25.87
C ASN A 328 13.20 17.60 26.09
N ARG A 329 12.67 16.85 25.12
CA ARG A 329 11.35 16.23 25.20
C ARG A 329 11.28 15.09 26.22
N HIS A 330 12.39 14.39 26.47
CA HIS A 330 12.42 13.18 27.29
C HIS A 330 13.10 13.37 28.66
N GLN A 331 13.83 14.48 28.88
CA GLN A 331 14.53 14.74 30.12
C GLN A 331 13.61 14.99 31.33
N GLY A 332 12.42 15.59 31.10
CA GLY A 332 11.45 15.91 32.14
C GLY A 332 10.41 14.80 32.39
N LYS A 333 9.46 15.10 33.28
CA LYS A 333 8.26 14.25 33.44
C LYS A 333 7.46 14.18 32.12
N PRO A 334 6.89 13.03 31.78
CA PRO A 334 6.05 12.90 30.61
C PRO A 334 4.84 13.85 30.71
N LYS A 335 4.34 14.30 29.58
CA LYS A 335 3.12 15.08 29.51
C LYS A 335 1.96 14.27 30.09
N GLU A 336 1.27 14.82 31.09
CA GLU A 336 0.05 14.18 31.63
C GLU A 336 -1.03 14.18 30.55
N ILE A 337 -1.53 13.00 30.21
CA ILE A 337 -2.61 12.82 29.25
C ILE A 337 -3.80 12.24 29.99
N SER A 338 -4.90 12.97 29.99
CA SER A 338 -6.15 12.58 30.67
C SER A 338 -6.87 11.39 30.00
N ARG A 339 -6.38 10.93 28.87
CA ARG A 339 -6.98 9.84 28.09
C ARG A 339 -6.05 8.62 28.13
N SER A 340 -6.60 7.45 28.43
CA SER A 340 -5.88 6.18 28.38
C SER A 340 -6.26 5.39 27.13
N ILE A 341 -5.29 4.68 26.58
CA ILE A 341 -5.55 3.71 25.52
C ILE A 341 -6.34 2.54 26.11
N ALA A 342 -7.53 2.29 25.59
CA ALA A 342 -8.32 1.12 25.99
C ALA A 342 -7.56 -0.16 25.62
N SER A 343 -7.61 -1.17 26.50
CA SER A 343 -7.05 -2.48 26.18
C SER A 343 -7.64 -3.02 24.87
N PRO A 344 -6.83 -3.63 24.01
CA PRO A 344 -7.31 -4.12 22.75
C PRO A 344 -8.43 -5.13 23.00
N LYS A 345 -9.63 -4.84 22.48
CA LYS A 345 -10.59 -5.91 22.24
C LYS A 345 -9.95 -6.82 21.19
N PRO A 346 -10.03 -8.16 21.36
CA PRO A 346 -9.52 -9.04 20.34
C PRO A 346 -10.06 -8.58 18.99
N PRO A 347 -9.22 -8.50 17.95
CA PRO A 347 -9.68 -8.06 16.65
C PRO A 347 -10.86 -8.94 16.28
N ARG A 348 -12.04 -8.37 16.22
CA ARG A 348 -13.10 -8.99 15.45
C ARG A 348 -12.57 -8.96 14.04
N SER A 349 -12.14 -10.10 13.55
CA SER A 349 -11.84 -10.34 12.14
C SER A 349 -13.16 -10.20 11.36
N ARG A 350 -13.59 -8.98 11.20
CA ARG A 350 -14.58 -8.60 10.23
C ARG A 350 -13.83 -7.71 9.25
N ARG A 351 -13.25 -8.31 8.19
CA ARG A 351 -13.25 -7.64 6.92
C ARG A 351 -14.69 -7.16 6.75
N VAL A 352 -14.91 -5.86 6.88
CA VAL A 352 -16.13 -5.26 6.36
C VAL A 352 -15.91 -5.26 4.86
N ASP A 353 -16.21 -6.40 4.23
CA ASP A 353 -16.28 -6.44 2.77
C ASP A 353 -17.29 -5.37 2.40
N SER A 354 -16.84 -4.36 1.67
CA SER A 354 -17.75 -3.33 1.20
C SER A 354 -18.84 -4.02 0.37
N THR A 355 -20.07 -3.53 0.41
CA THR A 355 -21.16 -4.11 -0.37
C THR A 355 -20.77 -4.23 -1.86
N SER A 356 -20.02 -3.27 -2.39
CA SER A 356 -19.49 -3.28 -3.76
C SER A 356 -18.50 -4.41 -4.00
N GLN A 357 -17.59 -4.69 -3.06
CA GLN A 357 -16.64 -5.78 -3.17
C GLN A 357 -17.37 -7.13 -3.20
N ARG A 358 -18.31 -7.37 -2.28
CA ARG A 358 -19.09 -8.58 -2.22
C ARG A 358 -19.91 -8.82 -3.51
N VAL A 359 -20.55 -7.78 -4.03
CA VAL A 359 -21.27 -7.86 -5.31
C VAL A 359 -20.31 -8.14 -6.46
N GLY A 360 -19.14 -7.49 -6.50
CA GLY A 360 -18.09 -7.74 -7.49
C GLY A 360 -17.62 -9.20 -7.48
N GLU A 361 -17.39 -9.77 -6.30
CA GLU A 361 -17.00 -11.18 -6.12
C GLU A 361 -18.10 -12.14 -6.56
N MET A 362 -19.36 -11.86 -6.25
CA MET A 362 -20.50 -12.65 -6.70
C MET A 362 -20.68 -12.61 -8.23
N LEU A 363 -20.51 -11.45 -8.86
CA LEU A 363 -20.53 -11.32 -10.32
C LEU A 363 -19.35 -12.06 -10.96
N ALA A 364 -18.17 -12.00 -10.35
CA ALA A 364 -16.99 -12.73 -10.80
C ALA A 364 -17.20 -14.25 -10.69
N LEU A 365 -17.86 -14.73 -9.64
CA LEU A 365 -18.23 -16.14 -9.46
C LEU A 365 -19.15 -16.63 -10.58
N VAL A 366 -20.20 -15.87 -10.92
CA VAL A 366 -21.10 -16.22 -12.04
C VAL A 366 -20.32 -16.28 -13.36
N ASN A 367 -19.49 -15.29 -13.66
CA ASN A 367 -18.66 -15.28 -14.87
C ASN A 367 -17.67 -16.45 -14.92
N TYR A 368 -17.09 -16.82 -13.78
CA TYR A 368 -16.18 -17.96 -13.71
C TYR A 368 -16.94 -19.27 -14.03
N LEU A 369 -18.10 -19.46 -13.43
CA LEU A 369 -18.93 -20.65 -13.66
C LEU A 369 -19.49 -20.70 -15.09
N ALA A 370 -19.80 -19.57 -15.71
CA ALA A 370 -20.29 -19.51 -17.09
C ALA A 370 -19.27 -20.05 -18.11
N ASN A 371 -17.99 -19.96 -17.80
CA ASN A 371 -16.89 -20.43 -18.66
C ASN A 371 -16.40 -21.84 -18.28
N ARG A 372 -16.98 -22.46 -17.27
CA ARG A 372 -16.62 -23.78 -16.76
C ARG A 372 -17.88 -24.64 -16.64
N GLY A 373 -17.73 -25.92 -16.71
CA GLY A 373 -18.84 -26.84 -16.45
C GLY A 373 -19.09 -26.99 -14.94
N GLN A 374 -19.16 -28.23 -14.47
CA GLN A 374 -19.30 -28.51 -13.06
C GLN A 374 -18.00 -28.28 -12.29
N VAL A 375 -18.06 -27.56 -11.17
CA VAL A 375 -16.90 -27.15 -10.36
C VAL A 375 -17.18 -27.44 -8.89
N SER A 376 -16.19 -27.94 -8.15
CA SER A 376 -16.35 -28.21 -6.72
C SER A 376 -16.31 -26.91 -5.89
N LEU A 377 -17.05 -26.89 -4.78
CA LEU A 377 -17.05 -25.76 -3.84
C LEU A 377 -15.67 -25.52 -3.23
N ASP A 378 -14.86 -26.56 -3.05
CA ASP A 378 -13.47 -26.47 -2.59
C ASP A 378 -12.57 -25.79 -3.62
N GLU A 379 -12.77 -26.07 -4.91
CA GLU A 379 -12.05 -25.39 -6.00
C GLU A 379 -12.43 -23.91 -6.04
N LEU A 380 -13.71 -23.60 -5.98
CA LEU A 380 -14.21 -22.23 -5.92
C LEU A 380 -13.69 -21.50 -4.67
N GLY A 381 -13.70 -22.16 -3.52
CA GLY A 381 -13.17 -21.59 -2.28
C GLY A 381 -11.69 -21.20 -2.40
N ARG A 382 -10.86 -22.09 -2.96
CA ARG A 382 -9.44 -21.81 -3.24
C ARG A 382 -9.26 -20.72 -4.28
N HIS A 383 -10.07 -20.70 -5.34
CA HIS A 383 -9.97 -19.72 -6.41
C HIS A 383 -10.33 -18.30 -5.96
N PHE A 384 -11.40 -18.17 -5.15
CA PHE A 384 -11.89 -16.88 -4.63
C PHE A 384 -11.33 -16.50 -3.26
N ASP A 385 -10.48 -17.34 -2.65
CA ASP A 385 -9.91 -17.12 -1.31
C ASP A 385 -11.00 -16.98 -0.24
N GLN A 386 -12.02 -17.86 -0.32
CA GLN A 386 -13.18 -17.91 0.55
C GLN A 386 -13.40 -19.33 1.09
N SER A 387 -14.17 -19.48 2.15
CA SER A 387 -14.57 -20.81 2.59
C SER A 387 -15.62 -21.42 1.66
N PRO A 388 -15.69 -22.77 1.53
CA PRO A 388 -16.75 -23.43 0.77
C PRO A 388 -18.15 -23.05 1.23
N GLU A 389 -18.34 -22.79 2.53
CA GLU A 389 -19.60 -22.35 3.13
C GLU A 389 -19.97 -20.94 2.68
N GLU A 390 -18.99 -20.03 2.58
CA GLU A 390 -19.22 -18.67 2.09
C GLU A 390 -19.59 -18.69 0.60
N ILE A 391 -18.89 -19.48 -0.21
CA ILE A 391 -19.23 -19.68 -1.64
C ILE A 391 -20.66 -20.21 -1.77
N ARG A 392 -21.04 -21.21 -0.98
CA ARG A 392 -22.41 -21.75 -0.98
C ARG A 392 -23.42 -20.65 -0.60
N SER A 393 -23.12 -19.85 0.40
CA SER A 393 -23.96 -18.71 0.81
C SER A 393 -24.18 -17.71 -0.32
N TRP A 394 -23.13 -17.41 -1.09
CA TRP A 394 -23.22 -16.51 -2.25
C TRP A 394 -24.07 -17.10 -3.38
N LEU A 395 -23.93 -18.38 -3.67
CA LEU A 395 -24.73 -19.07 -4.68
C LEU A 395 -26.22 -19.06 -4.31
N TYR A 396 -26.56 -19.36 -3.06
CA TYR A 396 -27.93 -19.26 -2.58
C TYR A 396 -28.48 -17.84 -2.61
N LEU A 397 -27.65 -16.85 -2.29
CA LEU A 397 -28.05 -15.45 -2.36
C LEU A 397 -28.32 -15.02 -3.82
N LEU A 398 -27.45 -15.41 -4.76
CA LEU A 398 -27.65 -15.20 -6.20
C LEU A 398 -28.92 -15.86 -6.70
N TRP A 399 -29.20 -17.06 -6.23
CA TRP A 399 -30.43 -17.79 -6.58
C TRP A 399 -31.71 -17.08 -6.10
N THR A 400 -31.63 -16.30 -5.03
CA THR A 400 -32.76 -15.47 -4.56
C THR A 400 -32.89 -14.13 -5.28
N CYS A 401 -31.94 -13.74 -6.11
CA CYS A 401 -32.00 -12.49 -6.86
C CYS A 401 -33.01 -12.63 -8.02
N THR A 402 -34.10 -11.86 -7.97
CA THR A 402 -35.12 -11.83 -9.01
C THR A 402 -35.28 -10.40 -9.56
N GLY A 403 -35.17 -10.24 -10.88
CA GLY A 403 -35.41 -8.94 -11.53
C GLY A 403 -36.88 -8.60 -11.74
N ARG A 404 -37.81 -9.52 -11.44
CA ARG A 404 -39.25 -9.32 -11.68
C ARG A 404 -40.07 -9.55 -10.42
N PRO A 405 -40.93 -8.60 -10.01
CA PRO A 405 -41.86 -8.81 -8.92
C PRO A 405 -42.81 -9.96 -9.23
N GLY A 406 -42.90 -10.92 -8.34
CA GLY A 406 -43.87 -12.04 -8.43
C GLY A 406 -43.34 -13.31 -9.07
N LEU A 407 -42.08 -13.38 -9.48
CA LEU A 407 -41.45 -14.64 -9.91
C LEU A 407 -40.76 -15.35 -8.73
N ALA A 408 -40.75 -16.66 -8.78
CA ALA A 408 -40.05 -17.47 -7.78
C ALA A 408 -38.55 -17.31 -7.91
N GLY A 409 -37.79 -17.51 -6.82
CA GLY A 409 -36.33 -17.55 -6.87
C GLY A 409 -35.85 -18.60 -7.89
N GLY A 410 -34.78 -18.32 -8.62
CA GLY A 410 -34.24 -19.22 -9.65
C GLY A 410 -34.58 -18.84 -11.10
N ASP A 411 -35.46 -17.87 -11.31
CA ASP A 411 -35.85 -17.45 -12.67
C ASP A 411 -34.80 -16.59 -13.40
N MET A 412 -33.68 -16.22 -12.75
CA MET A 412 -32.68 -15.35 -13.31
C MET A 412 -31.28 -15.94 -13.36
N VAL A 413 -30.84 -16.57 -12.30
CA VAL A 413 -29.57 -17.31 -12.26
C VAL A 413 -29.89 -18.68 -11.74
N ASP A 414 -29.66 -19.71 -12.55
CA ASP A 414 -29.98 -21.06 -12.17
C ASP A 414 -28.72 -21.92 -12.01
N PHE A 415 -28.65 -22.59 -10.85
CA PHE A 415 -27.54 -23.44 -10.46
C PHE A 415 -28.00 -24.85 -10.26
N HIS A 416 -27.25 -25.81 -10.75
CA HIS A 416 -27.44 -27.21 -10.45
C HIS A 416 -26.35 -27.69 -9.48
N PHE A 417 -26.78 -28.18 -8.31
CA PHE A 417 -25.90 -28.82 -7.35
C PHE A 417 -25.99 -30.35 -7.51
N ASN A 418 -24.87 -31.06 -7.29
CA ASN A 418 -24.91 -32.52 -7.15
C ASN A 418 -25.64 -32.92 -5.86
N GLU A 419 -25.93 -34.25 -5.71
CA GLU A 419 -26.70 -34.76 -4.57
C GLU A 419 -26.10 -34.42 -3.20
N ASP A 420 -24.77 -34.33 -3.10
CA ASP A 420 -24.04 -34.02 -1.86
C ASP A 420 -23.78 -32.52 -1.67
N GLU A 421 -24.23 -31.66 -2.58
CA GLU A 421 -23.98 -30.23 -2.62
C GLU A 421 -22.48 -29.85 -2.52
N THR A 422 -21.60 -30.68 -3.06
CA THR A 422 -20.16 -30.45 -3.08
C THR A 422 -19.68 -29.82 -4.39
N GLU A 423 -20.49 -29.92 -5.45
CA GLU A 423 -20.21 -29.41 -6.77
C GLU A 423 -21.40 -28.62 -7.31
N VAL A 424 -21.12 -27.60 -8.10
CA VAL A 424 -22.11 -26.72 -8.70
C VAL A 424 -21.82 -26.50 -10.18
N ALA A 425 -22.86 -26.44 -10.98
CA ALA A 425 -22.83 -26.01 -12.36
C ALA A 425 -23.82 -24.86 -12.57
N LEU A 426 -23.45 -23.88 -13.38
CA LEU A 426 -24.35 -22.82 -13.80
C LEU A 426 -25.19 -23.33 -14.97
N GLN A 427 -26.52 -23.27 -14.84
CA GLN A 427 -27.43 -23.64 -15.92
C GLN A 427 -27.87 -22.47 -16.76
N ASP A 428 -28.18 -21.34 -16.12
CA ASP A 428 -28.56 -20.11 -16.80
C ASP A 428 -27.98 -18.90 -16.04
N ALA A 429 -27.09 -18.18 -16.68
CA ALA A 429 -26.49 -16.95 -16.16
C ALA A 429 -27.31 -15.71 -16.53
N GLN A 430 -28.19 -15.86 -17.49
CA GLN A 430 -28.90 -14.78 -18.15
C GLN A 430 -27.95 -13.62 -18.52
N LEU A 431 -28.13 -12.45 -17.94
CA LEU A 431 -27.33 -11.26 -18.26
C LEU A 431 -26.12 -11.05 -17.33
N LEU A 432 -25.89 -11.94 -16.36
CA LEU A 432 -24.78 -11.82 -15.42
C LEU A 432 -23.48 -12.49 -15.91
N ASP A 433 -23.52 -13.23 -17.01
CA ASP A 433 -22.37 -13.86 -17.68
C ASP A 433 -21.50 -12.89 -18.51
N GLN A 434 -21.95 -11.65 -18.66
CA GLN A 434 -21.16 -10.66 -19.37
C GLN A 434 -19.90 -10.28 -18.56
N PRO A 435 -18.69 -10.40 -19.16
CA PRO A 435 -17.45 -10.14 -18.45
C PRO A 435 -17.40 -8.71 -17.93
N VAL A 436 -17.09 -8.58 -16.64
CA VAL A 436 -16.84 -7.27 -16.04
C VAL A 436 -15.45 -6.81 -16.44
N ARG A 437 -15.38 -5.74 -17.23
CA ARG A 437 -14.11 -5.20 -17.75
C ARG A 437 -13.36 -4.43 -16.68
N LEU A 438 -12.04 -4.35 -16.82
CA LEU A 438 -11.22 -3.46 -15.99
C LEU A 438 -11.64 -2.00 -16.20
N THR A 439 -11.73 -1.25 -15.13
CA THR A 439 -11.86 0.20 -15.21
C THR A 439 -10.51 0.83 -15.61
N THR A 440 -10.55 2.07 -16.08
CA THR A 440 -9.31 2.83 -16.37
C THR A 440 -8.41 2.95 -15.16
N THR A 441 -8.99 3.12 -13.96
CA THR A 441 -8.24 3.22 -12.70
C THR A 441 -7.58 1.89 -12.32
N GLU A 442 -8.29 0.78 -12.47
CA GLU A 442 -7.75 -0.58 -12.23
C GLU A 442 -6.61 -0.92 -13.20
N ALA A 443 -6.83 -0.67 -14.49
CA ALA A 443 -5.81 -0.88 -15.51
C ALA A 443 -4.56 -0.03 -15.25
N ALA A 444 -4.74 1.22 -14.84
CA ALA A 444 -3.66 2.13 -14.53
C ALA A 444 -2.82 1.64 -13.34
N VAL A 445 -3.45 1.11 -12.29
CA VAL A 445 -2.76 0.50 -11.14
C VAL A 445 -1.92 -0.69 -11.57
N LEU A 446 -2.47 -1.57 -12.40
CA LEU A 446 -1.75 -2.73 -12.95
C LEU A 446 -0.59 -2.31 -13.85
N MET A 447 -0.82 -1.36 -14.77
CA MET A 447 0.21 -0.83 -15.66
C MET A 447 1.36 -0.18 -14.89
N ALA A 448 1.06 0.62 -13.87
CA ALA A 448 2.06 1.27 -13.02
C ALA A 448 2.98 0.24 -12.35
N THR A 449 2.42 -0.85 -11.86
CA THR A 449 3.17 -1.95 -11.25
C THR A 449 4.03 -2.66 -12.28
N LEU A 450 3.47 -3.04 -13.43
CA LEU A 450 4.20 -3.76 -14.48
C LEU A 450 5.35 -2.91 -15.04
N ARG A 451 5.15 -1.62 -15.30
CA ARG A 451 6.20 -0.69 -15.72
C ARG A 451 7.36 -0.63 -14.72
N GLY A 452 7.03 -0.58 -13.43
CA GLY A 452 8.03 -0.62 -12.35
C GLY A 452 8.81 -1.93 -12.33
N TRP A 453 8.13 -3.06 -12.50
CA TRP A 453 8.76 -4.36 -12.49
C TRP A 453 9.67 -4.60 -13.70
N LEU A 454 9.26 -4.17 -14.90
CA LEU A 454 10.05 -4.34 -16.13
C LEU A 454 11.35 -3.55 -16.13
N LYS A 455 11.49 -2.52 -15.29
CA LYS A 455 12.76 -1.83 -15.06
C LYS A 455 13.72 -2.62 -14.15
N ALA A 456 13.24 -3.64 -13.45
CA ALA A 456 14.07 -4.51 -12.63
C ALA A 456 14.78 -5.56 -13.49
N ARG A 457 16.08 -5.77 -13.24
CA ARG A 457 16.82 -6.88 -13.87
C ARG A 457 16.32 -8.21 -13.31
N ASN A 458 16.14 -9.20 -14.18
CA ASN A 458 15.76 -10.59 -13.82
C ASN A 458 14.33 -10.76 -13.28
N LEU A 459 13.34 -10.10 -13.89
CA LEU A 459 11.96 -10.42 -13.64
C LEU A 459 11.61 -11.79 -14.26
N PRO A 460 11.12 -12.75 -13.49
CA PRO A 460 10.53 -13.96 -14.06
C PRO A 460 9.28 -13.58 -14.84
N GLN A 461 9.02 -14.29 -15.93
CA GLN A 461 7.88 -14.00 -16.81
C GLN A 461 7.89 -12.56 -17.37
N ALA A 462 9.09 -11.99 -17.58
CA ALA A 462 9.25 -10.64 -18.14
C ALA A 462 8.51 -10.48 -19.48
N GLU A 463 8.46 -11.52 -20.30
CA GLU A 463 7.76 -11.49 -21.60
C GLU A 463 6.23 -11.43 -21.40
N ALA A 464 5.67 -12.20 -20.48
CA ALA A 464 4.26 -12.11 -20.14
C ALA A 464 3.90 -10.73 -19.55
N ALA A 465 4.77 -10.16 -18.70
CA ALA A 465 4.59 -8.81 -18.16
C ALA A 465 4.63 -7.73 -19.25
N LYS A 466 5.55 -7.83 -20.22
CA LYS A 466 5.62 -6.92 -21.37
C LYS A 466 4.39 -7.03 -22.26
N SER A 467 3.96 -8.26 -22.54
CA SER A 467 2.78 -8.51 -23.37
C SER A 467 1.50 -7.99 -22.69
N ALA A 468 1.29 -8.28 -21.40
CA ALA A 468 0.17 -7.77 -20.63
C ALA A 468 0.16 -6.23 -20.58
N LEU A 469 1.33 -5.61 -20.35
CA LEU A 469 1.48 -4.17 -20.36
C LEU A 469 1.12 -3.56 -21.72
N ALA A 470 1.63 -4.11 -22.81
CA ALA A 470 1.34 -3.61 -24.16
C ALA A 470 -0.16 -3.69 -24.51
N LYS A 471 -0.85 -4.76 -24.09
CA LYS A 471 -2.30 -4.91 -24.28
C LYS A 471 -3.08 -3.86 -23.48
N LEU A 472 -2.70 -3.62 -22.23
CA LEU A 472 -3.33 -2.59 -21.40
C LEU A 472 -3.07 -1.18 -21.95
N GLU A 473 -1.85 -0.88 -22.41
CA GLU A 473 -1.49 0.40 -23.02
C GLU A 473 -2.29 0.65 -24.30
N ALA A 474 -2.42 -0.34 -25.18
CA ALA A 474 -3.22 -0.22 -26.38
C ALA A 474 -4.71 0.05 -26.08
N ALA A 475 -5.29 -0.65 -25.10
CA ALA A 475 -6.67 -0.42 -24.69
C ALA A 475 -6.85 0.97 -24.06
N PHE A 476 -5.85 1.46 -23.35
CA PHE A 476 -5.85 2.77 -22.72
C PHE A 476 -5.73 3.91 -23.74
N GLU A 477 -4.88 3.77 -24.75
CA GLU A 477 -4.73 4.70 -25.87
C GLU A 477 -6.01 4.77 -26.71
N ALA A 478 -6.64 3.62 -26.99
CA ALA A 478 -7.90 3.55 -27.69
C ALA A 478 -9.04 4.30 -26.96
N ALA A 479 -8.99 4.36 -25.63
CA ALA A 479 -9.91 5.14 -24.80
C ALA A 479 -9.60 6.65 -24.78
N GLY A 480 -8.55 7.11 -25.48
CA GLY A 480 -8.14 8.52 -25.51
C GLY A 480 -7.53 9.01 -24.18
N LEU A 481 -7.06 8.09 -23.35
CA LEU A 481 -6.50 8.39 -22.04
C LEU A 481 -4.96 8.33 -22.10
N GLY A 482 -4.31 9.42 -21.77
CA GLY A 482 -2.87 9.46 -21.57
C GLY A 482 -2.55 9.18 -20.11
N LEU A 483 -1.80 8.12 -19.81
CA LEU A 483 -1.38 7.82 -18.46
C LEU A 483 0.12 7.97 -18.31
N ASP A 484 0.52 8.89 -17.44
CA ASP A 484 1.89 9.06 -17.03
C ASP A 484 2.03 8.78 -15.52
N VAL A 485 1.78 7.52 -15.16
CA VAL A 485 2.09 7.05 -13.83
C VAL A 485 3.24 6.07 -13.89
N GLU A 486 4.31 6.46 -13.28
CA GLU A 486 5.48 5.64 -13.10
C GLU A 486 5.62 5.29 -11.62
N VAL A 487 5.54 4.02 -11.31
CA VAL A 487 6.00 3.46 -10.05
C VAL A 487 7.35 2.79 -10.33
N PRO A 488 8.46 3.52 -10.36
CA PRO A 488 9.76 2.90 -10.49
C PRO A 488 10.04 2.14 -9.21
N TRP A 489 9.67 0.89 -9.21
CA TRP A 489 10.01 -0.04 -8.19
C TRP A 489 11.09 -0.98 -8.72
N ALA A 490 12.34 -0.62 -8.47
CA ALA A 490 13.40 -1.58 -8.59
C ALA A 490 13.42 -2.38 -7.28
N PRO A 491 13.11 -3.70 -7.29
CA PRO A 491 13.62 -4.55 -6.23
C PRO A 491 15.11 -4.28 -6.17
N PRO A 492 15.74 -4.33 -4.99
CA PRO A 492 17.18 -4.24 -4.94
C PRO A 492 17.72 -5.19 -6.00
N ALA A 493 18.49 -4.68 -6.96
CA ALA A 493 19.15 -5.50 -7.96
C ALA A 493 20.20 -6.32 -7.23
N SER A 494 19.74 -7.26 -6.43
CA SER A 494 20.61 -8.06 -5.58
C SER A 494 20.43 -9.52 -5.98
N ASP A 495 21.54 -10.16 -6.23
CA ASP A 495 21.66 -11.62 -6.30
C ASP A 495 20.97 -12.29 -5.10
N VAL A 496 20.77 -11.55 -4.00
CA VAL A 496 20.07 -11.96 -2.78
C VAL A 496 18.61 -12.27 -3.03
N LEU A 497 17.87 -11.40 -3.72
CA LEU A 497 16.44 -11.63 -4.02
C LEU A 497 16.28 -12.85 -4.94
N ALA A 498 17.10 -12.93 -5.98
CA ALA A 498 17.08 -14.05 -6.93
C ALA A 498 17.41 -15.36 -6.22
N THR A 499 18.44 -15.35 -5.34
CA THR A 499 18.87 -16.52 -4.57
C THR A 499 17.80 -16.95 -3.56
N ALA A 500 17.19 -16.01 -2.84
CA ALA A 500 16.14 -16.31 -1.87
C ALA A 500 14.91 -16.92 -2.54
N ARG A 501 14.51 -16.36 -3.68
CA ARG A 501 13.39 -16.87 -4.46
C ARG A 501 13.66 -18.27 -5.02
N ALA A 502 14.84 -18.49 -5.61
CA ALA A 502 15.22 -19.81 -6.11
C ALA A 502 15.19 -20.85 -4.98
N ALA A 503 15.68 -20.49 -3.77
CA ALA A 503 15.65 -21.37 -2.61
C ALA A 503 14.24 -21.74 -2.16
N ILE A 504 13.26 -20.79 -2.23
CA ILE A 504 11.85 -21.07 -1.92
C ILE A 504 11.26 -22.04 -2.96
N VAL A 505 11.46 -21.75 -4.24
CA VAL A 505 10.95 -22.60 -5.34
C VAL A 505 11.53 -24.01 -5.29
N ASP A 506 12.86 -24.11 -5.04
CA ASP A 506 13.57 -25.38 -4.99
C ASP A 506 13.41 -26.13 -3.66
N GLY A 507 12.70 -25.55 -2.67
CA GLY A 507 12.55 -26.11 -1.33
C GLY A 507 13.90 -26.30 -0.61
N ARG A 508 14.82 -25.34 -0.72
CA ARG A 508 16.18 -25.42 -0.16
C ARG A 508 16.42 -24.38 0.91
N ALA A 509 17.24 -24.74 1.90
CA ALA A 509 17.69 -23.83 2.94
C ALA A 509 18.68 -22.80 2.39
N LEU A 510 18.75 -21.64 3.07
CA LEU A 510 19.65 -20.54 2.78
C LEU A 510 20.69 -20.37 3.90
N ALA A 511 21.92 -20.02 3.51
CA ALA A 511 22.88 -19.37 4.41
C ALA A 511 22.92 -17.88 4.08
N ILE A 512 22.73 -17.03 5.08
CA ILE A 512 22.71 -15.57 4.93
C ILE A 512 23.72 -14.91 5.88
N ASP A 513 24.44 -13.91 5.36
CA ASP A 513 25.24 -12.97 6.16
C ASP A 513 24.36 -11.74 6.39
N TYR A 514 23.90 -11.51 7.59
CA TYR A 514 22.91 -10.51 7.95
C TYR A 514 23.46 -9.44 8.88
N VAL A 515 23.13 -8.17 8.60
CA VAL A 515 23.42 -7.03 9.47
C VAL A 515 22.12 -6.55 10.09
N ASP A 516 21.99 -6.63 11.41
CA ASP A 516 20.79 -6.19 12.12
C ASP A 516 20.62 -4.65 12.14
N GLY A 517 19.52 -4.18 12.75
CA GLY A 517 19.24 -2.73 12.86
C GLY A 517 20.23 -1.95 13.71
N GLN A 518 21.06 -2.64 14.48
CA GLN A 518 22.13 -2.09 15.30
C GLN A 518 23.52 -2.21 14.66
N GLY A 519 23.58 -2.74 13.43
CA GLY A 519 24.83 -2.92 12.69
C GLY A 519 25.64 -4.16 13.08
N ARG A 520 25.10 -5.05 13.91
CA ARG A 520 25.79 -6.30 14.29
C ARG A 520 25.66 -7.31 13.15
N ALA A 521 26.79 -7.86 12.75
CA ALA A 521 26.82 -8.89 11.72
C ALA A 521 26.59 -10.27 12.33
N SER A 522 25.84 -11.10 11.63
CA SER A 522 25.60 -12.50 12.00
C SER A 522 25.53 -13.39 10.77
N HIS A 523 25.97 -14.65 10.92
CA HIS A 523 25.80 -15.67 9.91
C HIS A 523 24.69 -16.62 10.34
N ARG A 524 23.70 -16.84 9.44
CA ARG A 524 22.51 -17.62 9.78
C ARG A 524 22.19 -18.65 8.72
N GLN A 525 21.65 -19.79 9.16
CA GLN A 525 21.02 -20.77 8.29
C GLN A 525 19.51 -20.72 8.51
N VAL A 526 18.78 -20.49 7.44
CA VAL A 526 17.33 -20.29 7.51
C VAL A 526 16.61 -21.16 6.49
N ASP A 527 15.40 -21.56 6.83
CA ASP A 527 14.45 -22.18 5.90
C ASP A 527 13.54 -21.08 5.36
N PRO A 528 13.69 -20.68 4.09
CA PRO A 528 12.92 -19.59 3.54
C PRO A 528 11.46 -20.01 3.34
N LEU A 529 10.53 -19.19 3.81
CA LEU A 529 9.09 -19.44 3.74
C LEU A 529 8.43 -18.61 2.65
N ARG A 530 8.61 -17.30 2.71
CA ARG A 530 8.02 -16.35 1.75
C ARG A 530 8.83 -15.06 1.65
N LEU A 531 8.71 -14.42 0.49
CA LEU A 531 9.22 -13.07 0.24
C LEU A 531 8.04 -12.10 0.18
N PHE A 532 8.17 -10.98 0.86
CA PHE A 532 7.16 -9.93 0.79
C PHE A 532 7.82 -8.55 0.92
N ALA A 533 7.14 -7.53 0.40
CA ALA A 533 7.54 -6.16 0.61
C ALA A 533 6.60 -5.52 1.63
N ASP A 534 7.16 -4.89 2.65
CA ASP A 534 6.44 -4.10 3.62
C ASP A 534 6.99 -2.68 3.67
N GLN A 535 6.09 -1.70 3.58
CA GLN A 535 6.35 -0.27 3.55
C GLN A 535 7.35 0.16 2.44
N ASN A 536 8.62 -0.03 2.59
CA ASN A 536 9.66 0.32 1.62
C ASN A 536 10.78 -0.71 1.59
N HIS A 537 10.58 -1.85 2.23
CA HIS A 537 11.60 -2.87 2.41
C HIS A 537 11.13 -4.23 1.95
N TRP A 538 11.99 -4.92 1.23
CA TRP A 538 11.82 -6.34 0.99
C TRP A 538 12.20 -7.14 2.22
N LEU A 539 11.34 -8.07 2.58
CA LEU A 539 11.48 -8.95 3.72
C LEU A 539 11.45 -10.41 3.26
N LEU A 540 12.33 -11.19 3.85
CA LEU A 540 12.31 -12.64 3.79
C LEU A 540 11.77 -13.17 5.12
N ALA A 541 10.57 -13.75 5.12
CA ALA A 541 10.11 -14.57 6.24
C ALA A 541 10.80 -15.92 6.13
N ALA A 542 11.46 -16.34 7.18
CA ALA A 542 12.18 -17.59 7.22
C ALA A 542 12.27 -18.13 8.63
N TRP A 543 12.31 -19.45 8.76
CA TRP A 543 12.62 -20.11 10.02
C TRP A 543 14.12 -20.06 10.28
N ASP A 544 14.52 -19.37 11.33
CA ASP A 544 15.92 -19.29 11.74
C ASP A 544 16.30 -20.56 12.52
N ARG A 545 17.11 -21.42 11.91
CA ARG A 545 17.53 -22.69 12.52
C ARG A 545 18.34 -22.52 13.79
N THR A 546 18.94 -21.35 14.01
CA THR A 546 19.75 -21.06 15.20
C THR A 546 18.88 -20.59 16.35
N ALA A 547 17.86 -19.77 16.04
CA ALA A 547 16.93 -19.26 17.03
C ALA A 547 15.75 -20.20 17.28
N ASP A 548 15.55 -21.18 16.37
CA ASP A 548 14.41 -22.11 16.32
C ASP A 548 13.06 -21.38 16.33
N ASP A 549 12.96 -20.31 15.51
CA ASP A 549 11.80 -19.41 15.46
C ASP A 549 11.64 -18.78 14.08
N GLU A 550 10.40 -18.38 13.72
CA GLU A 550 10.14 -17.62 12.51
C GLU A 550 10.67 -16.19 12.66
N ARG A 551 11.48 -15.74 11.71
CA ARG A 551 12.06 -14.40 11.69
C ARG A 551 11.94 -13.73 10.33
N TYR A 552 11.94 -12.40 10.38
CA TYR A 552 11.85 -11.55 9.21
C TYR A 552 13.17 -10.84 8.95
N PHE A 553 13.75 -11.08 7.77
CA PHE A 553 15.05 -10.54 7.38
C PHE A 553 14.86 -9.52 6.27
N ARG A 554 15.28 -8.28 6.49
CA ARG A 554 15.28 -7.27 5.43
C ARG A 554 16.33 -7.62 4.38
N LEU A 555 15.94 -7.68 3.10
CA LEU A 555 16.84 -8.07 2.02
C LEU A 555 17.98 -7.06 1.84
N ASP A 556 17.73 -5.77 2.05
CA ASP A 556 18.74 -4.71 1.98
C ASP A 556 19.80 -4.78 3.10
N ARG A 557 19.58 -5.65 4.10
CA ARG A 557 20.52 -5.95 5.18
C ARG A 557 21.19 -7.32 5.05
N ILE A 558 20.83 -8.09 4.05
CA ILE A 558 21.52 -9.33 3.70
C ILE A 558 22.71 -8.97 2.80
N VAL A 559 23.91 -9.11 3.34
CA VAL A 559 25.15 -8.82 2.61
C VAL A 559 25.45 -9.91 1.58
N LYS A 560 25.13 -11.16 1.92
CA LYS A 560 25.36 -12.33 1.09
C LYS A 560 24.29 -13.39 1.36
N ALA A 561 23.80 -14.02 0.31
CA ALA A 561 22.90 -15.16 0.39
C ALA A 561 23.46 -16.31 -0.46
N ARG A 562 23.33 -17.52 0.03
CA ARG A 562 23.74 -18.72 -0.69
C ARG A 562 22.76 -19.86 -0.42
N GLN A 563 22.24 -20.45 -1.49
CA GLN A 563 21.43 -21.66 -1.40
C GLN A 563 22.27 -22.84 -0.91
N LEU A 564 21.73 -23.58 0.04
CA LEU A 564 22.39 -24.77 0.60
C LEU A 564 21.91 -26.02 -0.15
N LYS A 565 22.74 -27.08 -0.16
CA LYS A 565 22.33 -28.39 -0.69
C LYS A 565 21.27 -29.08 0.19
N LYS A 566 21.09 -28.60 1.44
CA LYS A 566 20.09 -29.11 2.38
C LYS A 566 18.70 -28.66 1.99
N ALA A 567 17.73 -29.58 2.05
CA ALA A 567 16.32 -29.23 1.89
C ALA A 567 15.87 -28.28 3.01
N SER A 568 14.96 -27.38 2.68
CA SER A 568 14.17 -26.64 3.66
C SER A 568 13.32 -27.62 4.46
N ARG A 569 13.20 -27.40 5.77
CA ARG A 569 12.27 -28.17 6.59
C ARG A 569 10.87 -27.62 6.39
N SER A 570 9.87 -28.50 6.39
CA SER A 570 8.48 -28.05 6.46
C SER A 570 8.24 -27.55 7.88
N HIS A 571 7.89 -26.28 7.99
CA HIS A 571 7.43 -25.68 9.23
C HIS A 571 5.95 -25.38 9.05
N ASP A 572 5.15 -25.74 10.05
CA ASP A 572 3.75 -25.32 10.09
C ASP A 572 3.77 -23.76 10.08
N PRO A 573 3.15 -23.10 9.12
CA PRO A 573 3.05 -21.65 9.17
C PRO A 573 2.28 -21.33 10.44
N GLY A 574 3.01 -20.96 11.49
CA GLY A 574 2.39 -20.55 12.73
C GLY A 574 1.34 -19.50 12.40
N THR A 575 0.31 -19.41 13.21
CA THR A 575 -0.77 -18.39 13.13
C THR A 575 -0.24 -16.95 13.27
N GLY A 576 1.02 -16.73 12.91
CA GLY A 576 1.68 -15.45 12.77
C GLY A 576 0.98 -14.65 11.68
N ASN A 577 0.18 -13.74 12.15
CA ASN A 577 -0.54 -12.64 11.52
C ASN A 577 -0.45 -12.61 9.99
N GLN A 578 -1.48 -13.14 9.31
CA GLN A 578 -1.66 -13.07 7.84
C GLN A 578 -1.91 -11.63 7.33
N ALA A 579 -2.07 -10.67 8.23
CA ALA A 579 -2.14 -9.25 7.93
C ALA A 579 -0.74 -8.64 8.12
N GLY A 580 0.00 -8.45 7.03
CA GLY A 580 1.29 -7.83 6.82
C GLY A 580 1.86 -6.82 7.83
N GLY A 581 2.00 -7.18 9.10
CA GLY A 581 2.61 -6.39 10.14
C GLY A 581 3.69 -7.20 10.86
N PHE A 582 4.81 -6.58 11.12
CA PHE A 582 5.89 -7.11 11.95
C PHE A 582 5.43 -7.15 13.42
N SER A 583 4.74 -8.22 13.84
CA SER A 583 4.48 -8.50 15.24
C SER A 583 5.62 -9.34 15.82
N GLY A 584 6.78 -8.71 16.01
CA GLY A 584 7.73 -9.27 16.95
C GLY A 584 7.09 -9.33 18.34
N THR A 585 7.25 -10.43 19.07
CA THR A 585 6.95 -10.50 20.50
C THR A 585 7.81 -9.44 21.18
N GLY A 586 7.25 -8.22 21.34
CA GLY A 586 7.98 -7.09 21.89
C GLY A 586 8.25 -7.32 23.38
N GLN A 587 9.46 -7.00 23.81
CA GLN A 587 9.81 -7.03 25.24
C GLN A 587 9.05 -5.95 26.05
N TYR A 588 8.59 -4.89 25.36
CA TYR A 588 7.96 -3.74 25.99
C TYR A 588 6.68 -3.32 25.25
N LEU A 589 5.68 -2.94 25.99
CA LEU A 589 4.51 -2.24 25.50
C LEU A 589 4.69 -0.75 25.80
N ALA A 590 4.83 0.08 24.77
CA ALA A 590 5.15 1.50 24.92
C ALA A 590 3.99 2.39 24.47
N ASP A 591 3.61 3.34 25.31
CA ASP A 591 2.68 4.42 24.94
C ASP A 591 3.50 5.60 24.41
N VAL A 592 3.24 5.96 23.16
CA VAL A 592 4.03 6.95 22.42
C VAL A 592 3.12 7.98 21.78
N VAL A 593 3.43 9.25 21.97
CA VAL A 593 2.75 10.37 21.33
C VAL A 593 3.52 10.79 20.09
N PHE A 594 2.81 10.90 19.00
CA PHE A 594 3.30 11.50 17.75
C PHE A 594 2.59 12.83 17.54
N ASP A 595 3.35 13.92 17.46
CA ASP A 595 2.80 15.23 17.15
C ASP A 595 2.20 15.23 15.73
N SER A 596 1.21 16.10 15.48
CA SER A 596 0.49 16.20 14.20
C SER A 596 1.39 16.13 12.94
N PRO A 597 2.57 16.77 12.91
CA PRO A 597 3.43 16.75 11.73
C PRO A 597 4.07 15.40 11.40
N VAL A 598 4.12 14.49 12.36
CA VAL A 598 4.69 13.14 12.22
C VAL A 598 3.67 12.03 12.48
N ARG A 599 2.39 12.38 12.60
CA ARG A 599 1.27 11.47 12.80
C ARG A 599 1.26 10.33 11.77
N TRP A 600 1.54 10.63 10.50
CA TRP A 600 1.64 9.65 9.43
C TRP A 600 2.62 8.51 9.76
N ARG A 601 3.65 8.78 10.56
CA ARG A 601 4.61 7.76 10.96
C ARG A 601 4.00 6.77 11.95
N ALA A 602 3.15 7.24 12.86
CA ALA A 602 2.39 6.38 13.76
C ALA A 602 1.40 5.49 12.99
N GLU A 603 0.76 6.06 11.96
CA GLU A 603 -0.20 5.36 11.12
C GLU A 603 0.45 4.23 10.30
N ALA A 604 1.75 4.34 10.00
CA ALA A 604 2.54 3.33 9.32
C ALA A 604 3.12 2.24 10.25
N LEU A 605 2.97 2.37 11.58
CA LEU A 605 3.47 1.38 12.55
C LEU A 605 2.36 0.44 12.97
N GLU A 606 2.72 -0.80 13.29
CA GLU A 606 1.80 -1.75 13.91
C GLU A 606 1.48 -1.32 15.34
N ARG A 607 0.20 -1.27 15.68
CA ARG A 607 -0.33 -0.70 16.91
C ARG A 607 -1.07 -1.75 17.72
N SER A 608 -0.84 -1.76 19.02
CA SER A 608 -1.53 -2.63 19.97
C SER A 608 -2.64 -1.85 20.68
N GLY A 609 -3.83 -1.80 20.10
CA GLY A 609 -5.00 -1.12 20.67
C GLY A 609 -5.55 0.00 19.80
N SER A 610 -6.56 0.71 20.34
CA SER A 610 -7.17 1.84 19.64
C SER A 610 -6.33 3.10 19.84
N ASP A 611 -6.11 3.83 18.75
CA ASP A 611 -5.45 5.13 18.78
C ASP A 611 -6.31 6.16 19.53
N VAL A 612 -5.66 7.10 20.20
CA VAL A 612 -6.32 8.21 20.86
C VAL A 612 -5.87 9.51 20.22
N GLU A 613 -6.80 10.20 19.59
CA GLU A 613 -6.55 11.54 19.07
C GLU A 613 -6.49 12.54 20.20
N LEU A 614 -5.40 13.31 20.26
CA LEU A 614 -5.13 14.34 21.25
C LEU A 614 -5.37 15.73 20.65
N ASP A 615 -5.34 16.76 21.51
CA ASP A 615 -5.43 18.15 21.09
C ASP A 615 -4.34 18.51 20.08
N ALA A 616 -4.62 19.45 19.19
CA ALA A 616 -3.75 19.87 18.09
C ALA A 616 -3.43 18.76 17.05
N GLY A 617 -4.22 17.69 16.99
CA GLY A 617 -4.07 16.61 16.00
C GLY A 617 -2.92 15.65 16.26
N ALA A 618 -2.37 15.64 17.46
CA ALA A 618 -1.38 14.64 17.87
C ALA A 618 -2.08 13.28 18.12
N LEU A 619 -1.32 12.19 17.97
CA LEU A 619 -1.82 10.82 18.08
C LEU A 619 -1.07 10.08 19.19
N LEU A 620 -1.81 9.56 20.16
CA LEU A 620 -1.29 8.64 21.17
C LEU A 620 -1.52 7.21 20.68
N VAL A 621 -0.45 6.44 20.56
CA VAL A 621 -0.48 5.05 20.10
C VAL A 621 0.25 4.13 21.07
N ARG A 622 -0.18 2.88 21.13
CA ARG A 622 0.50 1.82 21.87
C ARG A 622 1.26 0.93 20.89
N LEU A 623 2.57 0.83 21.08
CA LEU A 623 3.48 0.08 20.22
C LEU A 623 4.04 -1.14 20.95
N ASN A 624 4.15 -2.24 20.21
CA ASN A 624 4.91 -3.42 20.64
C ASN A 624 6.37 -3.21 20.26
N VAL A 625 7.24 -3.00 21.26
CA VAL A 625 8.63 -2.61 21.06
C VAL A 625 9.55 -3.81 21.35
N ALA A 626 10.14 -4.37 20.30
CA ALA A 626 11.08 -5.47 20.39
C ALA A 626 12.52 -5.01 20.73
N SER A 627 12.85 -3.73 20.50
CA SER A 627 14.19 -3.19 20.70
C SER A 627 14.14 -1.75 21.19
N GLU A 628 14.74 -1.52 22.36
CA GLU A 628 14.97 -0.18 22.92
C GLU A 628 15.73 0.73 21.93
N ALA A 629 16.78 0.18 21.29
CA ALA A 629 17.57 0.91 20.32
C ALA A 629 16.77 1.35 19.08
N TRP A 630 15.76 0.57 18.67
CA TRP A 630 14.87 0.93 17.59
C TRP A 630 14.00 2.13 17.96
N LEU A 631 13.34 2.08 19.13
CA LEU A 631 12.46 3.17 19.58
C LEU A 631 13.25 4.45 19.84
N SER A 632 14.41 4.34 20.48
CA SER A 632 15.31 5.48 20.71
C SER A 632 15.76 6.10 19.38
N GLY A 633 16.17 5.28 18.40
CA GLY A 633 16.54 5.76 17.07
C GLY A 633 15.39 6.45 16.35
N LEU A 634 14.16 5.92 16.46
CA LEU A 634 12.95 6.56 15.92
C LEU A 634 12.70 7.93 16.54
N ALA A 635 12.79 8.03 17.87
CA ALA A 635 12.60 9.29 18.60
C ALA A 635 13.66 10.34 18.24
N LEU A 636 14.93 9.96 18.13
CA LEU A 636 16.00 10.86 17.69
C LEU A 636 15.81 11.31 16.24
N ALA A 637 15.46 10.40 15.33
CA ALA A 637 15.22 10.72 13.93
C ALA A 637 14.09 11.74 13.72
N LEU A 638 13.10 11.74 14.60
CA LEU A 638 11.93 12.62 14.54
C LEU A 638 12.06 13.85 15.46
N GLY A 639 13.14 13.96 16.23
CA GLY A 639 13.60 15.17 16.88
C GLY A 639 12.55 15.88 17.75
N GLY A 640 12.12 15.29 18.86
CA GLY A 640 11.18 15.93 19.79
C GLY A 640 9.72 15.99 19.34
N GLN A 641 9.40 15.56 18.12
CA GLN A 641 8.02 15.42 17.63
C GLN A 641 7.39 14.08 18.04
N VAL A 642 8.19 13.24 18.69
CA VAL A 642 7.76 11.97 19.28
C VAL A 642 8.11 11.98 20.75
N GLU A 643 7.18 11.55 21.60
CA GLU A 643 7.38 11.43 23.03
C GLU A 643 7.01 10.04 23.52
N VAL A 644 7.96 9.36 24.13
CA VAL A 644 7.72 8.09 24.82
C VAL A 644 7.18 8.41 26.22
N LEU A 645 5.96 7.99 26.52
CA LEU A 645 5.32 8.23 27.82
C LEU A 645 5.64 7.11 28.81
N THR A 646 5.43 5.87 28.37
CA THR A 646 5.62 4.65 29.16
C THR A 646 6.26 3.55 28.31
N PRO A 647 7.00 2.63 28.90
CA PRO A 647 7.52 2.64 30.26
C PRO A 647 8.66 3.65 30.44
N SER A 648 8.91 4.06 31.68
CA SER A 648 9.94 5.06 32.04
C SER A 648 11.35 4.64 31.59
N VAL A 649 11.64 3.35 31.57
CA VAL A 649 12.93 2.79 31.10
C VAL A 649 13.20 3.19 29.65
N LEU A 650 12.23 3.04 28.76
CA LEU A 650 12.39 3.42 27.35
C LEU A 650 12.49 4.94 27.17
N ARG A 651 11.75 5.72 27.97
CA ARG A 651 11.86 7.17 27.97
C ARG A 651 13.24 7.65 28.37
N GLN A 652 13.78 7.06 29.44
CA GLN A 652 15.12 7.35 29.94
C GLN A 652 16.19 6.97 28.92
N ALA A 653 16.08 5.82 28.28
CA ALA A 653 16.98 5.39 27.23
C ALA A 653 17.03 6.35 26.02
N VAL A 654 15.88 6.95 25.64
CA VAL A 654 15.86 8.01 24.62
C VAL A 654 16.63 9.24 25.09
N ALA A 655 16.41 9.69 26.32
CA ALA A 655 17.08 10.86 26.87
C ALA A 655 18.61 10.66 26.98
N GLU A 656 19.05 9.52 27.53
CA GLU A 656 20.46 9.17 27.66
C GLU A 656 21.16 9.13 26.30
N ARG A 657 20.54 8.41 25.34
CA ARG A 657 21.09 8.28 24.00
C ARG A 657 21.16 9.61 23.26
N ALA A 658 20.16 10.47 23.43
CA ALA A 658 20.15 11.81 22.85
C ALA A 658 21.20 12.71 23.48
N GLY A 659 21.42 12.63 24.81
CA GLY A 659 22.47 13.34 25.54
C GLY A 659 23.87 12.97 25.03
N LEU A 660 24.17 11.69 24.93
CA LEU A 660 25.44 11.19 24.36
C LEU A 660 25.66 11.65 22.91
N GLY A 661 24.60 11.88 22.14
CA GLY A 661 24.67 12.45 20.78
C GLY A 661 24.98 13.95 20.77
N LEU A 662 24.77 14.65 21.87
CA LEU A 662 25.10 16.10 22.02
C LEU A 662 26.53 16.34 22.51
N ASP A 663 27.10 15.38 23.24
CA ASP A 663 28.44 15.49 23.82
C ASP A 663 29.55 15.19 22.78
N GLN A 664 29.18 15.04 21.50
CA GLN A 664 30.10 14.82 20.38
C GLN A 664 30.60 16.15 19.76
#